data_811c1d8e7d890a3e70a4525148a901b1
#
_entry.id   811c1d8e7d890a3e70a4525148a901b1
#
_cell.length_a   1.000
_cell.length_b   1.000
_cell.length_c   1.000
_cell.angle_alpha   90.00
_cell.angle_beta   90.00
_cell.angle_gamma   90.00
#
_symmetry.space_group_name_H-M   'P 1'
#
loop_
_entity.id
_entity.type
_entity.pdbx_description
1 polymer ?
#
loop_
_entity_poly.entity_id
_entity_poly.type
_entity_poly.pdbx_seq_one_letter_code
_entity_poly.pdbx_strand_id
1 'polypeptide(L)'
;MRIKKTLIQQQFLKLFFLIAVRAFSQEVGWPTQVGKYFSSNFGENRDDHFHMGLDIKTGGAIGVEILAVEDGYISRIKSDFNGYGKALYQRTISGHEVVYAHLESFTPVMEKVWRLQQAKRKSYTVDAQFSPREFQVQKGDLIGFSGNTGHSFAPHLHFEYRSSKSVPLNPLTMAFDLEDNSMPIAKNLALIPISQGALINASPLPQTFPLFRDNKGVFHFADTISVFGEFGFSIEAIDKRQGTNNRYQFYRAELLIDGDKEFELEYNKIPFNEGKFAKTIIQHDMKRKNLGEFQKLYKLPEHRSISVHSTEQSGIIRLSPGFHSVVINIFDASGNKSIVKGVVAGSFPMVLEAEEILRDNKVTVLALSPRRGGLPIRDAVIYSFTSYGFPDQKLDILHSEKVKNSLHVTVSSEDIKNRILQIIGINQLGGMVNPYHWSSYEPKISVVDIRPDVKISNTERGLFLQVDLDQYVPARVKIKLANDNTFTSYNLNQIRPNTFLSEMLSHQIVNNMKYLDVELSHENLLRETRFSYMMEAVGPSQKNQIFSNDRLCSIETQPGTFFQTNTAWIERVDVFVPVHDGFHLSPVYQLQPYDLALRGKFKVGIKYNRDLVEHSKLGIYFYDIKSKDWVYTPTENNKNKQILTAELDQMDAITIIQDLDSPKIINTFPGNSGRYHIKDVNKIKIQLDDPISGIESEEASFVLKLNDKKLFPAYHPLKKTISYKLDQQLSGGQHKIDFSVVDRVGNESKDVIYFVVY
;
A
#
# COMPACT_ATOMS: atom_id res chain seq x y z
N MET A 1 -16.50 12.86 -58.24
CA MET A 1 -17.75 12.32 -57.68
C MET A 1 -17.64 10.83 -57.29
N ARG A 2 -16.77 10.01 -57.86
CA ARG A 2 -16.57 8.60 -57.47
C ARG A 2 -15.87 8.41 -56.11
N ILE A 3 -14.92 9.23 -55.74
CA ILE A 3 -14.13 9.07 -54.48
C ILE A 3 -14.98 9.29 -53.22
N LYS A 4 -15.98 10.21 -53.24
CA LYS A 4 -16.88 10.42 -52.07
C LYS A 4 -17.85 9.25 -51.83
N LYS A 5 -18.27 8.52 -52.89
CA LYS A 5 -19.13 7.34 -52.71
C LYS A 5 -18.45 6.19 -52.00
N THR A 6 -17.16 5.96 -52.26
CA THR A 6 -16.38 4.87 -51.65
C THR A 6 -16.10 5.12 -50.17
N LEU A 7 -15.85 6.37 -49.77
CA LEU A 7 -15.66 6.72 -48.34
C LEU A 7 -16.94 6.54 -47.50
N ILE A 8 -18.08 6.93 -48.09
CA ILE A 8 -19.38 6.80 -47.41
C ILE A 8 -19.76 5.33 -47.28
N GLN A 9 -19.50 4.51 -48.29
CA GLN A 9 -19.71 3.06 -48.23
C GLN A 9 -18.80 2.37 -47.21
N GLN A 10 -17.56 2.80 -47.07
CA GLN A 10 -16.67 2.28 -46.04
C GLN A 10 -17.06 2.68 -44.61
N GLN A 11 -17.57 3.92 -44.43
CA GLN A 11 -18.08 4.34 -43.15
C GLN A 11 -19.42 3.66 -42.79
N PHE A 12 -20.30 3.41 -43.76
CA PHE A 12 -21.52 2.61 -43.54
C PHE A 12 -21.20 1.15 -43.26
N LEU A 13 -20.20 0.56 -43.92
CA LEU A 13 -19.77 -0.82 -43.66
C LEU A 13 -19.13 -0.95 -42.25
N LYS A 14 -18.33 0.02 -41.81
CA LYS A 14 -17.79 0.08 -40.44
C LYS A 14 -18.86 0.27 -39.39
N LEU A 15 -19.86 1.15 -39.66
CA LEU A 15 -20.98 1.36 -38.77
C LEU A 15 -21.89 0.13 -38.70
N PHE A 16 -22.12 -0.56 -39.84
CA PHE A 16 -22.91 -1.80 -39.90
C PHE A 16 -22.19 -2.96 -39.21
N PHE A 17 -20.84 -3.02 -39.31
CA PHE A 17 -20.03 -4.00 -38.59
C PHE A 17 -19.98 -3.73 -37.09
N LEU A 18 -19.93 -2.46 -36.65
CA LEU A 18 -20.03 -2.06 -35.24
C LEU A 18 -21.44 -2.34 -34.66
N ILE A 19 -22.51 -2.13 -35.44
CA ILE A 19 -23.89 -2.44 -35.04
C ILE A 19 -24.11 -3.95 -35.03
N ALA A 20 -23.57 -4.70 -36.02
CA ALA A 20 -23.68 -6.15 -36.06
C ALA A 20 -22.86 -6.83 -34.94
N VAL A 21 -21.68 -6.29 -34.55
CA VAL A 21 -20.89 -6.78 -33.40
C VAL A 21 -21.62 -6.51 -32.08
N ARG A 22 -22.35 -5.40 -31.94
CA ARG A 22 -23.22 -5.17 -30.76
C ARG A 22 -24.49 -6.03 -30.74
N ALA A 23 -25.01 -6.45 -31.92
CA ALA A 23 -26.21 -7.29 -31.99
C ALA A 23 -25.99 -8.77 -31.64
N PHE A 24 -24.72 -9.22 -31.50
CA PHE A 24 -24.35 -10.58 -31.08
C PHE A 24 -23.57 -10.67 -29.78
N SER A 25 -23.40 -9.56 -29.02
CA SER A 25 -22.94 -9.70 -27.64
C SER A 25 -24.11 -10.19 -26.80
N GLN A 26 -24.11 -11.47 -26.48
CA GLN A 26 -25.06 -12.02 -25.51
C GLN A 26 -24.90 -11.21 -24.24
N GLU A 27 -25.98 -10.54 -23.80
CA GLU A 27 -26.00 -9.74 -22.58
C GLU A 27 -25.63 -10.63 -21.39
N VAL A 28 -24.57 -10.27 -20.66
CA VAL A 28 -24.13 -11.02 -19.47
C VAL A 28 -25.12 -10.75 -18.33
N GLY A 29 -25.63 -11.81 -17.70
CA GLY A 29 -26.57 -11.70 -16.59
C GLY A 29 -25.88 -11.18 -15.32
N TRP A 30 -26.64 -10.48 -14.47
CA TRP A 30 -26.16 -10.15 -13.13
C TRP A 30 -26.35 -11.35 -12.19
N PRO A 31 -25.36 -11.71 -11.34
CA PRO A 31 -25.38 -12.99 -10.61
C PRO A 31 -26.31 -13.02 -9.38
N THR A 32 -27.00 -11.93 -9.04
CA THR A 32 -27.95 -11.87 -7.89
C THR A 32 -29.19 -11.06 -8.23
N GLN A 33 -30.29 -11.27 -7.45
CA GLN A 33 -31.50 -10.47 -7.58
C GLN A 33 -31.63 -9.34 -6.53
N VAL A 34 -30.69 -9.21 -5.58
CA VAL A 34 -30.78 -8.26 -4.46
C VAL A 34 -30.45 -6.82 -4.87
N GLY A 35 -29.95 -6.62 -6.08
CA GLY A 35 -29.56 -5.33 -6.63
C GLY A 35 -28.17 -5.35 -7.27
N LYS A 36 -27.89 -4.34 -8.09
CA LYS A 36 -26.66 -4.28 -8.88
C LYS A 36 -25.59 -3.42 -8.18
N TYR A 37 -25.32 -3.72 -6.89
CA TYR A 37 -24.33 -2.99 -6.08
C TYR A 37 -23.15 -3.86 -5.70
N PHE A 38 -21.98 -3.27 -5.60
CA PHE A 38 -20.77 -3.93 -5.11
C PHE A 38 -20.06 -3.05 -4.09
N SER A 39 -19.17 -3.64 -3.30
CA SER A 39 -18.38 -2.94 -2.27
C SER A 39 -16.96 -2.65 -2.73
N SER A 40 -16.45 -3.38 -3.72
CA SER A 40 -15.09 -3.32 -4.22
C SER A 40 -15.08 -3.70 -5.71
N ASN A 41 -14.19 -3.08 -6.48
CA ASN A 41 -14.08 -3.32 -7.92
C ASN A 41 -12.71 -3.89 -8.33
N PHE A 42 -12.60 -4.22 -9.61
CA PHE A 42 -11.40 -4.77 -10.22
C PHE A 42 -10.23 -3.77 -10.20
N GLY A 43 -9.04 -4.27 -9.89
CA GLY A 43 -7.82 -3.48 -9.90
C GLY A 43 -7.53 -2.72 -8.59
N GLU A 44 -8.41 -2.77 -7.57
CA GLU A 44 -8.10 -2.21 -6.25
C GLU A 44 -6.81 -2.82 -5.67
N ASN A 45 -5.98 -1.98 -5.10
CA ASN A 45 -4.75 -2.42 -4.45
C ASN A 45 -5.04 -3.04 -3.08
N ARG A 46 -4.75 -4.34 -2.92
CA ARG A 46 -4.93 -5.14 -1.69
C ARG A 46 -3.57 -5.41 -1.02
N ASP A 47 -2.74 -4.38 -0.87
CA ASP A 47 -1.39 -4.40 -0.29
C ASP A 47 -0.39 -5.29 -1.05
N ASP A 48 -0.63 -6.58 -1.19
CA ASP A 48 0.25 -7.56 -1.82
C ASP A 48 -0.22 -8.03 -3.22
N HIS A 49 -1.47 -7.70 -3.61
CA HIS A 49 -2.05 -8.07 -4.90
C HIS A 49 -3.14 -7.09 -5.35
N PHE A 50 -3.60 -7.25 -6.58
CA PHE A 50 -4.80 -6.56 -7.08
C PHE A 50 -6.05 -7.35 -6.77
N HIS A 51 -7.15 -6.67 -6.50
CA HIS A 51 -8.47 -7.30 -6.49
C HIS A 51 -8.85 -7.73 -7.92
N MET A 52 -9.11 -9.03 -8.10
CA MET A 52 -9.27 -9.66 -9.42
C MET A 52 -10.73 -9.77 -9.88
N GLY A 53 -11.66 -9.13 -9.16
CA GLY A 53 -13.10 -9.26 -9.44
C GLY A 53 -13.93 -8.09 -8.93
N LEU A 54 -15.20 -8.39 -8.67
CA LEU A 54 -16.16 -7.51 -7.98
C LEU A 54 -16.61 -8.19 -6.68
N ASP A 55 -16.68 -7.43 -5.59
CA ASP A 55 -17.31 -7.88 -4.35
C ASP A 55 -18.77 -7.42 -4.35
N ILE A 56 -19.67 -8.24 -4.90
CA ILE A 56 -21.08 -7.93 -5.10
C ILE A 56 -21.83 -8.01 -3.78
N LYS A 57 -22.57 -6.96 -3.43
CA LYS A 57 -23.35 -6.89 -2.20
C LYS A 57 -24.55 -7.84 -2.22
N THR A 58 -24.73 -8.57 -1.12
CA THR A 58 -25.85 -9.48 -0.89
C THR A 58 -26.79 -8.98 0.22
N GLY A 59 -26.82 -7.64 0.42
CA GLY A 59 -27.58 -7.02 1.50
C GLY A 59 -27.07 -7.35 2.92
N GLY A 60 -25.83 -7.84 3.05
CA GLY A 60 -25.27 -8.32 4.31
C GLY A 60 -25.82 -9.69 4.74
N ALA A 61 -26.58 -10.37 3.88
CA ALA A 61 -27.21 -11.64 4.17
C ALA A 61 -26.43 -12.83 3.59
N ILE A 62 -26.49 -13.94 4.30
CA ILE A 62 -26.08 -15.28 3.85
C ILE A 62 -27.31 -15.96 3.25
N GLY A 63 -27.14 -16.76 2.18
CA GLY A 63 -28.20 -17.56 1.58
C GLY A 63 -28.98 -16.86 0.46
N VAL A 64 -28.47 -15.73 -0.04
CA VAL A 64 -29.02 -15.10 -1.27
C VAL A 64 -28.70 -15.99 -2.46
N GLU A 65 -29.68 -16.19 -3.34
CA GLU A 65 -29.53 -16.98 -4.56
C GLU A 65 -28.46 -16.41 -5.48
N ILE A 66 -27.55 -17.27 -5.94
CA ILE A 66 -26.51 -16.97 -6.91
C ILE A 66 -26.87 -17.65 -8.24
N LEU A 67 -26.89 -16.84 -9.30
CA LEU A 67 -27.36 -17.23 -10.62
C LEU A 67 -26.21 -17.31 -11.61
N ALA A 68 -26.27 -18.26 -12.55
CA ALA A 68 -25.35 -18.35 -13.68
C ALA A 68 -25.51 -17.12 -14.58
N VAL A 69 -24.40 -16.44 -14.92
CA VAL A 69 -24.43 -15.19 -15.72
C VAL A 69 -24.53 -15.43 -17.22
N GLU A 70 -24.20 -16.62 -17.69
CA GLU A 70 -24.27 -17.07 -19.08
C GLU A 70 -24.58 -18.55 -19.15
N ASP A 71 -24.95 -19.04 -20.33
CA ASP A 71 -25.05 -20.47 -20.61
C ASP A 71 -23.69 -21.14 -20.54
N GLY A 72 -23.64 -22.39 -20.08
CA GLY A 72 -22.40 -23.15 -19.99
C GLY A 72 -22.51 -24.35 -19.05
N TYR A 73 -21.45 -24.61 -18.29
CA TYR A 73 -21.46 -25.69 -17.29
C TYR A 73 -20.52 -25.34 -16.11
N ILE A 74 -20.83 -25.89 -14.94
CA ILE A 74 -19.95 -25.80 -13.77
C ILE A 74 -18.79 -26.79 -13.98
N SER A 75 -17.60 -26.24 -14.21
CA SER A 75 -16.40 -27.01 -14.52
C SER A 75 -15.61 -27.42 -13.27
N ARG A 76 -15.82 -26.74 -12.13
CA ARG A 76 -15.06 -26.99 -10.91
C ARG A 76 -15.83 -26.54 -9.68
N ILE A 77 -15.74 -27.32 -8.61
CA ILE A 77 -16.17 -26.96 -7.25
C ILE A 77 -14.94 -26.98 -6.36
N LYS A 78 -14.73 -25.89 -5.59
CA LYS A 78 -13.62 -25.78 -4.65
C LYS A 78 -14.11 -25.38 -3.27
N SER A 79 -13.46 -25.89 -2.23
CA SER A 79 -13.55 -25.35 -0.86
C SER A 79 -12.21 -25.37 -0.17
N ASP A 80 -11.90 -24.31 0.57
CA ASP A 80 -10.74 -24.22 1.47
C ASP A 80 -11.07 -23.29 2.66
N PHE A 81 -10.16 -23.19 3.64
CA PHE A 81 -10.36 -22.34 4.82
C PHE A 81 -10.01 -20.88 4.55
N ASN A 82 -9.16 -20.62 3.57
CA ASN A 82 -8.65 -19.31 3.20
C ASN A 82 -9.09 -18.94 1.78
N GLY A 83 -8.65 -17.77 1.29
CA GLY A 83 -8.92 -17.31 -0.07
C GLY A 83 -10.41 -17.30 -0.39
N TYR A 84 -10.80 -18.00 -1.43
CA TYR A 84 -12.20 -18.02 -1.93
C TYR A 84 -13.20 -18.77 -1.04
N GLY A 85 -12.76 -19.56 -0.05
CA GLY A 85 -13.67 -20.44 0.68
C GLY A 85 -14.35 -21.46 -0.23
N LYS A 86 -15.70 -21.54 -0.17
CA LYS A 86 -16.48 -22.30 -1.16
C LYS A 86 -16.63 -21.49 -2.44
N ALA A 87 -16.26 -22.09 -3.58
CA ALA A 87 -16.31 -21.46 -4.88
C ALA A 87 -16.79 -22.40 -6.00
N LEU A 88 -17.50 -21.82 -6.97
CA LEU A 88 -17.89 -22.45 -8.24
C LEU A 88 -17.13 -21.79 -9.39
N TYR A 89 -16.75 -22.60 -10.36
CA TYR A 89 -16.15 -22.15 -11.61
C TYR A 89 -17.08 -22.59 -12.75
N GLN A 90 -17.58 -21.63 -13.52
CA GLN A 90 -18.40 -21.86 -14.69
C GLN A 90 -17.56 -21.66 -15.94
N ARG A 91 -17.61 -22.60 -16.89
CA ARG A 91 -17.16 -22.39 -18.26
C ARG A 91 -18.37 -22.00 -19.11
N THR A 92 -18.30 -20.81 -19.70
CA THR A 92 -19.38 -20.28 -20.52
C THR A 92 -19.28 -20.75 -21.97
N ILE A 93 -20.37 -20.71 -22.72
CA ILE A 93 -20.36 -21.01 -24.16
C ILE A 93 -19.59 -19.96 -24.96
N SER A 94 -19.48 -18.72 -24.45
CA SER A 94 -18.63 -17.66 -25.02
C SER A 94 -17.11 -17.91 -24.84
N GLY A 95 -16.76 -19.01 -24.12
CA GLY A 95 -15.38 -19.43 -23.89
C GLY A 95 -14.71 -18.79 -22.69
N HIS A 96 -15.41 -18.04 -21.85
CA HIS A 96 -14.89 -17.46 -20.63
C HIS A 96 -14.96 -18.41 -19.44
N GLU A 97 -14.25 -18.06 -18.36
CA GLU A 97 -14.39 -18.69 -17.06
C GLU A 97 -14.93 -17.65 -16.07
N VAL A 98 -15.98 -18.02 -15.35
CA VAL A 98 -16.57 -17.18 -14.29
C VAL A 98 -16.37 -17.86 -12.95
N VAL A 99 -15.99 -17.09 -11.93
CA VAL A 99 -15.80 -17.57 -10.55
C VAL A 99 -16.80 -16.90 -9.63
N TYR A 100 -17.46 -17.72 -8.83
CA TYR A 100 -18.40 -17.31 -7.79
C TYR A 100 -17.85 -17.81 -6.46
N ALA A 101 -17.41 -16.91 -5.58
CA ALA A 101 -16.72 -17.28 -4.36
C ALA A 101 -17.39 -16.77 -3.08
N HIS A 102 -16.87 -17.18 -1.93
CA HIS A 102 -17.39 -16.96 -0.59
C HIS A 102 -18.79 -17.54 -0.35
N LEU A 103 -19.17 -18.59 -1.10
CA LEU A 103 -20.49 -19.20 -1.04
C LEU A 103 -20.73 -19.88 0.31
N GLU A 104 -21.98 -19.86 0.78
CA GLU A 104 -22.44 -20.65 1.94
C GLU A 104 -22.66 -22.10 1.53
N SER A 105 -23.35 -22.31 0.41
CA SER A 105 -23.66 -23.65 -0.10
C SER A 105 -23.86 -23.64 -1.61
N PHE A 106 -23.74 -24.81 -2.19
CA PHE A 106 -24.06 -25.09 -3.57
C PHE A 106 -25.56 -25.52 -3.70
N THR A 107 -26.03 -25.74 -4.91
CA THR A 107 -27.33 -26.40 -5.10
C THR A 107 -27.35 -27.81 -4.47
N PRO A 108 -28.50 -28.37 -4.11
CA PRO A 108 -28.55 -29.67 -3.42
C PRO A 108 -27.80 -30.79 -4.14
N VAL A 109 -27.83 -30.80 -5.48
CA VAL A 109 -27.11 -31.82 -6.28
C VAL A 109 -25.59 -31.63 -6.16
N MET A 110 -25.10 -30.42 -6.32
CA MET A 110 -23.67 -30.11 -6.24
C MET A 110 -23.17 -30.24 -4.79
N GLU A 111 -23.97 -29.87 -3.79
CA GLU A 111 -23.62 -30.02 -2.37
C GLU A 111 -23.43 -31.52 -2.03
N LYS A 112 -24.27 -32.42 -2.55
CA LYS A 112 -24.11 -33.85 -2.39
C LYS A 112 -22.78 -34.35 -2.97
N VAL A 113 -22.43 -33.89 -4.17
CA VAL A 113 -21.15 -34.26 -4.80
C VAL A 113 -19.98 -33.74 -3.97
N TRP A 114 -20.02 -32.48 -3.52
CA TRP A 114 -19.01 -31.91 -2.68
C TRP A 114 -18.82 -32.70 -1.36
N ARG A 115 -19.94 -33.12 -0.69
CA ARG A 115 -19.88 -33.95 0.52
C ARG A 115 -19.22 -35.30 0.26
N LEU A 116 -19.51 -35.94 -0.87
CA LEU A 116 -18.88 -37.19 -1.25
C LEU A 116 -17.34 -37.02 -1.42
N GLN A 117 -16.92 -35.90 -2.01
CA GLN A 117 -15.49 -35.60 -2.14
C GLN A 117 -14.84 -35.34 -0.79
N GLN A 118 -15.50 -34.63 0.13
CA GLN A 118 -15.02 -34.45 1.51
C GLN A 118 -14.83 -35.80 2.22
N ALA A 119 -15.84 -36.68 2.15
CA ALA A 119 -15.77 -38.00 2.78
C ALA A 119 -14.64 -38.86 2.21
N LYS A 120 -14.47 -38.84 0.88
CA LYS A 120 -13.38 -39.55 0.18
C LYS A 120 -12.00 -39.02 0.56
N ARG A 121 -11.84 -37.72 0.65
CA ARG A 121 -10.56 -37.05 0.98
C ARG A 121 -10.31 -36.98 2.50
N LYS A 122 -11.34 -37.21 3.31
CA LYS A 122 -11.33 -37.00 4.76
C LYS A 122 -10.89 -35.58 5.12
N SER A 123 -11.37 -34.57 4.38
CA SER A 123 -10.94 -33.19 4.42
C SER A 123 -12.08 -32.24 4.10
N TYR A 124 -12.08 -31.05 4.72
CA TYR A 124 -12.93 -29.92 4.29
C TYR A 124 -12.49 -29.37 2.93
N THR A 125 -11.17 -29.41 2.68
CA THR A 125 -10.58 -28.93 1.44
C THR A 125 -10.91 -29.86 0.27
N VAL A 126 -11.65 -29.36 -0.67
CA VAL A 126 -12.06 -30.06 -1.89
C VAL A 126 -11.65 -29.25 -3.11
N ASP A 127 -11.20 -29.96 -4.13
CA ASP A 127 -10.97 -29.44 -5.47
C ASP A 127 -11.40 -30.53 -6.46
N ALA A 128 -12.59 -30.36 -7.05
CA ALA A 128 -13.22 -31.33 -7.95
C ALA A 128 -13.55 -30.68 -9.28
N GLN A 129 -13.09 -31.31 -10.37
CA GLN A 129 -13.32 -30.87 -11.74
C GLN A 129 -14.39 -31.74 -12.40
N PHE A 130 -15.15 -31.16 -13.35
CA PHE A 130 -16.25 -31.78 -14.04
C PHE A 130 -16.16 -31.58 -15.55
N SER A 131 -16.72 -32.54 -16.27
CA SER A 131 -16.83 -32.48 -17.73
C SER A 131 -18.00 -31.61 -18.19
N PRO A 132 -18.04 -31.15 -19.44
CA PRO A 132 -19.10 -30.32 -19.99
C PRO A 132 -20.51 -30.95 -19.91
N ARG A 133 -20.60 -32.28 -19.70
CA ARG A 133 -21.87 -32.99 -19.68
C ARG A 133 -22.47 -33.15 -18.28
N GLU A 134 -21.76 -32.83 -17.20
CA GLU A 134 -22.17 -33.16 -15.84
C GLU A 134 -23.09 -32.11 -15.20
N PHE A 135 -22.72 -30.83 -15.23
CA PHE A 135 -23.46 -29.73 -14.61
C PHE A 135 -23.69 -28.60 -15.61
N GLN A 136 -24.52 -28.85 -16.58
CA GLN A 136 -24.96 -27.82 -17.54
C GLN A 136 -25.87 -26.81 -16.84
N VAL A 137 -25.67 -25.52 -17.16
CA VAL A 137 -26.47 -24.42 -16.65
C VAL A 137 -26.82 -23.45 -17.78
N GLN A 138 -27.99 -22.85 -17.67
CA GLN A 138 -28.44 -21.76 -18.52
C GLN A 138 -28.28 -20.43 -17.76
N LYS A 139 -28.18 -19.31 -18.50
CA LYS A 139 -28.25 -17.99 -17.91
C LYS A 139 -29.45 -17.82 -17.00
N GLY A 140 -29.26 -17.44 -15.76
CA GLY A 140 -30.30 -17.27 -14.75
C GLY A 140 -30.59 -18.50 -13.92
N ASP A 141 -29.99 -19.66 -14.22
CA ASP A 141 -30.12 -20.84 -13.37
C ASP A 141 -29.51 -20.63 -11.99
N LEU A 142 -30.21 -21.13 -10.96
CA LEU A 142 -29.67 -21.16 -9.59
C LEU A 142 -28.47 -22.12 -9.52
N ILE A 143 -27.31 -21.62 -9.07
CA ILE A 143 -26.06 -22.41 -8.94
C ILE A 143 -25.59 -22.55 -7.51
N GLY A 144 -25.99 -21.66 -6.60
CA GLY A 144 -25.58 -21.69 -5.20
C GLY A 144 -26.16 -20.56 -4.38
N PHE A 145 -25.68 -20.39 -3.18
CA PHE A 145 -26.15 -19.39 -2.23
C PHE A 145 -24.97 -18.59 -1.66
N SER A 146 -25.14 -17.26 -1.55
CA SER A 146 -24.14 -16.36 -1.00
C SER A 146 -23.78 -16.71 0.44
N GLY A 147 -22.55 -16.45 0.80
CA GLY A 147 -22.02 -16.76 2.13
C GLY A 147 -21.00 -15.77 2.62
N ASN A 148 -20.14 -16.28 3.51
CA ASN A 148 -18.99 -15.57 4.08
C ASN A 148 -17.87 -16.57 4.37
N THR A 149 -17.67 -17.58 3.51
CA THR A 149 -16.63 -18.60 3.69
C THR A 149 -15.27 -18.11 3.18
N GLY A 150 -14.18 -18.70 3.67
CA GLY A 150 -12.82 -18.30 3.31
C GLY A 150 -12.39 -16.99 3.98
N HIS A 151 -11.53 -16.22 3.31
CA HIS A 151 -11.01 -14.94 3.83
C HIS A 151 -11.96 -13.78 3.46
N SER A 152 -13.07 -13.66 4.20
CA SER A 152 -14.10 -12.65 3.95
C SER A 152 -14.57 -12.01 5.26
N PHE A 153 -14.62 -10.65 5.31
CA PHE A 153 -15.04 -9.90 6.51
C PHE A 153 -16.55 -9.91 6.73
N ALA A 154 -17.34 -9.85 5.65
CA ALA A 154 -18.79 -9.74 5.70
C ALA A 154 -19.42 -10.48 4.51
N PRO A 155 -20.72 -10.90 4.61
CA PRO A 155 -21.39 -11.58 3.54
C PRO A 155 -21.42 -10.78 2.23
N HIS A 156 -20.86 -11.36 1.16
CA HIS A 156 -20.87 -10.85 -0.20
C HIS A 156 -20.61 -11.99 -1.19
N LEU A 157 -20.76 -11.72 -2.48
CA LEU A 157 -20.30 -12.59 -3.54
C LEU A 157 -19.03 -11.99 -4.16
N HIS A 158 -17.87 -12.68 -4.03
CA HIS A 158 -16.70 -12.35 -4.85
C HIS A 158 -16.90 -12.98 -6.23
N PHE A 159 -16.93 -12.12 -7.25
CA PHE A 159 -17.25 -12.47 -8.63
C PHE A 159 -16.12 -12.12 -9.57
N GLU A 160 -15.59 -13.11 -10.30
CA GLU A 160 -14.55 -12.86 -11.31
C GLU A 160 -15.05 -13.28 -12.69
N TYR A 161 -14.66 -12.50 -13.69
CA TYR A 161 -14.80 -12.83 -15.10
C TYR A 161 -13.42 -13.00 -15.72
N ARG A 162 -13.15 -14.14 -16.33
CA ARG A 162 -11.81 -14.50 -16.83
C ARG A 162 -11.87 -14.88 -18.30
N SER A 163 -10.78 -14.64 -19.03
CA SER A 163 -10.62 -15.13 -20.39
C SER A 163 -10.61 -16.66 -20.46
N SER A 164 -10.65 -17.22 -21.67
CA SER A 164 -10.50 -18.66 -21.91
C SER A 164 -9.20 -19.26 -21.34
N LYS A 165 -8.17 -18.43 -21.18
CA LYS A 165 -6.88 -18.78 -20.55
C LYS A 165 -6.86 -18.48 -19.06
N SER A 166 -8.01 -18.28 -18.41
CA SER A 166 -8.15 -17.96 -17.00
C SER A 166 -7.43 -16.67 -16.54
N VAL A 167 -7.23 -15.70 -17.45
CA VAL A 167 -6.73 -14.37 -17.09
C VAL A 167 -7.89 -13.52 -16.61
N PRO A 168 -7.85 -12.96 -15.38
CA PRO A 168 -8.88 -12.04 -14.88
C PRO A 168 -9.04 -10.81 -15.78
N LEU A 169 -10.29 -10.51 -16.10
CA LEU A 169 -10.74 -9.36 -16.89
C LEU A 169 -11.58 -8.46 -15.99
N ASN A 170 -11.56 -7.17 -16.26
CA ASN A 170 -12.42 -6.25 -15.51
C ASN A 170 -13.91 -6.50 -15.82
N PRO A 171 -14.69 -6.99 -14.86
CA PRO A 171 -16.11 -7.31 -15.14
C PRO A 171 -16.92 -6.08 -15.53
N LEU A 172 -16.53 -4.87 -15.09
CA LEU A 172 -17.23 -3.63 -15.42
C LEU A 172 -17.09 -3.21 -16.90
N THR A 173 -16.16 -3.83 -17.65
CA THR A 173 -16.04 -3.64 -19.11
C THR A 173 -16.86 -4.65 -19.92
N MET A 174 -17.51 -5.60 -19.22
CA MET A 174 -18.40 -6.57 -19.85
C MET A 174 -19.78 -5.93 -20.10
N ALA A 175 -20.62 -6.63 -20.86
CA ALA A 175 -21.96 -6.14 -21.22
C ALA A 175 -22.98 -6.32 -20.08
N PHE A 176 -22.63 -5.87 -18.85
CA PHE A 176 -23.60 -5.73 -17.78
C PHE A 176 -24.41 -4.44 -17.97
N ASP A 177 -25.72 -4.52 -17.75
CA ASP A 177 -26.57 -3.35 -17.66
C ASP A 177 -26.39 -2.66 -16.29
N LEU A 178 -25.36 -1.81 -16.19
CA LEU A 178 -24.98 -1.05 -15.00
C LEU A 178 -24.96 0.45 -15.31
N GLU A 179 -25.93 1.19 -14.79
CA GLU A 179 -25.93 2.65 -14.92
C GLU A 179 -24.90 3.28 -13.99
N ASP A 180 -24.10 4.19 -14.53
CA ASP A 180 -23.20 5.04 -13.78
C ASP A 180 -22.98 6.39 -14.49
N ASN A 181 -23.36 7.46 -13.79
CA ASN A 181 -23.19 8.83 -14.23
C ASN A 181 -22.28 9.63 -13.28
N SER A 182 -21.58 8.94 -12.37
CA SER A 182 -20.71 9.58 -11.39
C SER A 182 -19.30 9.71 -11.97
N MET A 183 -18.75 10.90 -11.99
CA MET A 183 -17.36 11.11 -12.43
C MET A 183 -16.38 10.74 -11.30
N PRO A 184 -15.19 10.20 -11.62
CA PRO A 184 -14.11 10.02 -10.66
C PRO A 184 -13.75 11.33 -9.93
N ILE A 185 -13.26 11.23 -8.71
CA ILE A 185 -12.88 12.37 -7.86
C ILE A 185 -11.37 12.36 -7.67
N ALA A 186 -10.67 13.35 -8.21
CA ALA A 186 -9.26 13.60 -7.94
C ALA A 186 -9.12 14.38 -6.62
N LYS A 187 -8.17 13.94 -5.76
CA LYS A 187 -7.97 14.54 -4.43
C LYS A 187 -6.66 15.28 -4.32
N ASN A 188 -5.56 14.59 -4.59
CA ASN A 188 -4.22 15.11 -4.46
C ASN A 188 -3.36 14.68 -5.65
N LEU A 189 -2.41 15.55 -6.00
CA LEU A 189 -1.34 15.26 -6.94
C LEU A 189 -0.04 15.09 -6.14
N ALA A 190 0.83 14.16 -6.54
CA ALA A 190 2.18 14.07 -6.03
C ALA A 190 3.19 14.17 -7.18
N LEU A 191 4.28 14.89 -6.97
CA LEU A 191 5.44 14.92 -7.84
C LEU A 191 6.62 14.29 -7.12
N ILE A 192 7.31 13.39 -7.80
CA ILE A 192 8.36 12.54 -7.27
C ILE A 192 9.66 12.80 -8.02
N PRO A 193 10.72 13.30 -7.38
CA PRO A 193 12.05 13.40 -7.98
C PRO A 193 12.60 12.02 -8.33
N ILE A 194 13.11 11.85 -9.56
CA ILE A 194 13.57 10.54 -10.07
C ILE A 194 15.09 10.52 -10.24
N SER A 195 15.68 11.56 -10.85
CA SER A 195 17.13 11.62 -11.04
C SER A 195 17.86 12.31 -9.88
N GLN A 196 19.13 12.01 -9.72
CA GLN A 196 19.99 12.74 -8.80
C GLN A 196 19.98 14.23 -9.14
N GLY A 197 19.84 15.09 -8.12
CA GLY A 197 19.75 16.53 -8.28
C GLY A 197 18.38 17.03 -8.76
N ALA A 198 17.39 16.17 -9.00
CA ALA A 198 16.02 16.61 -9.31
C ALA A 198 15.38 17.35 -8.13
N LEU A 199 14.63 18.40 -8.43
CA LEU A 199 14.00 19.27 -7.43
C LEU A 199 12.53 19.54 -7.80
N ILE A 200 11.69 19.53 -6.78
CA ILE A 200 10.28 19.97 -6.84
C ILE A 200 10.16 21.14 -5.84
N ASN A 201 9.83 22.35 -6.32
CA ASN A 201 9.80 23.56 -5.51
C ASN A 201 11.07 23.73 -4.65
N ALA A 202 12.23 23.57 -5.28
CA ALA A 202 13.55 23.64 -4.65
C ALA A 202 13.80 22.55 -3.56
N SER A 203 12.99 21.51 -3.47
CA SER A 203 13.17 20.37 -2.56
C SER A 203 13.50 19.10 -3.36
N PRO A 204 14.47 18.28 -2.90
CA PRO A 204 14.77 17.00 -3.54
C PRO A 204 13.84 15.86 -3.07
N LEU A 205 12.89 16.13 -2.17
CA LEU A 205 11.94 15.16 -1.64
C LEU A 205 10.62 15.19 -2.40
N PRO A 206 9.86 14.08 -2.42
CA PRO A 206 8.49 14.04 -2.94
C PRO A 206 7.60 15.12 -2.32
N GLN A 207 6.72 15.71 -3.12
CA GLN A 207 5.76 16.71 -2.64
C GLN A 207 4.36 16.40 -3.10
N THR A 208 3.37 16.73 -2.26
CA THR A 208 1.94 16.56 -2.53
C THR A 208 1.25 17.91 -2.64
N PHE A 209 0.28 17.98 -3.55
CA PHE A 209 -0.49 19.18 -3.86
C PHE A 209 -1.98 18.86 -3.82
N PRO A 210 -2.77 19.51 -2.97
CA PRO A 210 -4.22 19.35 -2.96
C PRO A 210 -4.84 19.85 -4.25
N LEU A 211 -5.91 19.19 -4.69
CA LEU A 211 -6.63 19.56 -5.90
C LEU A 211 -7.96 20.21 -5.55
N PHE A 212 -8.26 21.32 -6.22
CA PHE A 212 -9.47 22.11 -6.04
C PHE A 212 -10.35 21.99 -7.28
N ARG A 213 -11.64 21.73 -7.09
CA ARG A 213 -12.61 21.62 -8.18
C ARG A 213 -13.23 22.98 -8.49
N ASP A 214 -13.19 23.41 -9.74
CA ASP A 214 -13.84 24.65 -10.20
C ASP A 214 -15.35 24.46 -10.48
N ASN A 215 -16.04 25.55 -10.80
CA ASN A 215 -17.48 25.55 -11.10
C ASN A 215 -17.85 24.77 -12.38
N LYS A 216 -16.86 24.44 -13.23
CA LYS A 216 -17.05 23.65 -14.46
C LYS A 216 -16.75 22.16 -14.21
N GLY A 217 -16.37 21.79 -12.97
CA GLY A 217 -16.07 20.43 -12.59
C GLY A 217 -14.65 20.00 -12.90
N VAL A 218 -13.75 20.91 -13.32
CA VAL A 218 -12.33 20.64 -13.57
C VAL A 218 -11.56 20.79 -12.25
N PHE A 219 -10.62 19.89 -12.01
CA PHE A 219 -9.71 19.95 -10.86
C PHE A 219 -8.44 20.73 -11.22
N HIS A 220 -7.92 21.50 -10.27
CA HIS A 220 -6.71 22.30 -10.44
C HIS A 220 -5.81 22.17 -9.22
N PHE A 221 -4.50 22.21 -9.40
CA PHE A 221 -3.58 22.58 -8.34
C PHE A 221 -3.34 24.09 -8.38
N ALA A 222 -3.21 24.72 -7.19
CA ALA A 222 -3.36 26.17 -7.06
C ALA A 222 -2.21 26.97 -7.69
N ASP A 223 -0.97 26.52 -7.49
CA ASP A 223 0.22 27.28 -7.85
C ASP A 223 1.00 26.61 -8.98
N THR A 224 1.79 27.39 -9.70
CA THR A 224 2.79 26.84 -10.62
C THR A 224 3.83 26.07 -9.83
N ILE A 225 4.04 24.79 -10.16
CA ILE A 225 5.03 23.95 -9.50
C ILE A 225 6.36 24.06 -10.24
N SER A 226 7.42 24.49 -9.54
CA SER A 226 8.77 24.54 -10.09
C SER A 226 9.41 23.16 -10.11
N VAL A 227 9.98 22.76 -11.24
CA VAL A 227 10.60 21.44 -11.42
C VAL A 227 11.97 21.53 -12.08
N PHE A 228 12.91 20.67 -11.64
CA PHE A 228 14.20 20.48 -12.25
C PHE A 228 14.59 19.01 -12.29
N GLY A 229 15.31 18.58 -13.33
CA GLY A 229 15.73 17.20 -13.49
C GLY A 229 14.58 16.28 -13.96
N GLU A 230 14.73 14.99 -13.70
CA GLU A 230 13.69 14.00 -14.04
C GLU A 230 12.76 13.77 -12.86
N PHE A 231 11.46 13.78 -13.14
CA PHE A 231 10.43 13.58 -12.12
C PHE A 231 9.24 12.81 -12.68
N GLY A 232 8.40 12.27 -11.80
CA GLY A 232 7.18 11.55 -12.15
C GLY A 232 5.97 12.16 -11.45
N PHE A 233 4.81 12.06 -12.10
CA PHE A 233 3.51 12.42 -11.53
C PHE A 233 2.85 11.20 -10.90
N SER A 234 2.12 11.42 -9.81
CA SER A 234 1.24 10.42 -9.21
C SER A 234 -0.06 11.07 -8.76
N ILE A 235 -1.17 10.36 -8.90
CA ILE A 235 -2.51 10.89 -8.62
C ILE A 235 -3.21 10.08 -7.53
N GLU A 236 -3.74 10.75 -6.51
CA GLU A 236 -4.73 10.18 -5.60
C GLU A 236 -6.11 10.50 -6.15
N ALA A 237 -6.82 9.47 -6.61
CA ALA A 237 -8.17 9.58 -7.11
C ALA A 237 -9.00 8.37 -6.74
N ILE A 238 -10.30 8.56 -6.59
CA ILE A 238 -11.27 7.51 -6.33
C ILE A 238 -12.41 7.62 -7.34
N ASP A 239 -12.99 6.48 -7.66
CA ASP A 239 -14.27 6.43 -8.34
C ASP A 239 -15.43 6.32 -7.35
N LYS A 240 -16.62 6.74 -7.77
CA LYS A 240 -17.88 6.74 -7.02
C LYS A 240 -19.01 6.25 -7.93
N ARG A 241 -19.97 5.57 -7.32
CA ARG A 241 -21.19 5.15 -8.03
C ARG A 241 -22.43 5.57 -7.27
N GLN A 242 -23.50 5.83 -8.01
CA GLN A 242 -24.82 6.16 -7.44
C GLN A 242 -25.34 5.03 -6.55
N GLY A 243 -26.05 5.39 -5.48
CA GLY A 243 -26.67 4.43 -4.54
C GLY A 243 -25.69 3.74 -3.60
N THR A 244 -24.42 4.14 -3.55
CA THR A 244 -23.41 3.56 -2.64
C THR A 244 -22.43 4.62 -2.16
N ASN A 245 -21.94 4.45 -0.91
CA ASN A 245 -20.87 5.31 -0.33
C ASN A 245 -19.47 4.70 -0.51
N ASN A 246 -19.34 3.59 -1.21
CA ASN A 246 -18.05 2.94 -1.42
C ASN A 246 -17.11 3.82 -2.24
N ARG A 247 -15.82 3.54 -2.12
CA ARG A 247 -14.74 4.14 -2.91
C ARG A 247 -14.19 3.03 -3.78
N TYR A 248 -13.99 3.33 -5.06
CA TYR A 248 -13.56 2.36 -6.05
C TYR A 248 -12.27 2.81 -6.71
N GLN A 249 -11.53 1.86 -7.26
CA GLN A 249 -10.45 2.13 -8.18
C GLN A 249 -11.01 2.73 -9.47
N PHE A 250 -10.44 3.82 -9.97
CA PHE A 250 -10.76 4.32 -11.30
C PHE A 250 -10.26 3.33 -12.38
N TYR A 251 -10.85 3.40 -13.55
CA TYR A 251 -10.55 2.46 -14.63
C TYR A 251 -9.29 2.82 -15.42
N ARG A 252 -9.13 4.11 -15.79
CA ARG A 252 -8.04 4.58 -16.64
C ARG A 252 -7.58 5.99 -16.26
N ALA A 253 -6.26 6.24 -16.41
CA ALA A 253 -5.71 7.58 -16.26
C ALA A 253 -4.67 7.86 -17.38
N GLU A 254 -4.69 9.09 -17.91
CA GLU A 254 -3.79 9.59 -18.95
C GLU A 254 -3.08 10.84 -18.44
N LEU A 255 -1.76 10.91 -18.63
CA LEU A 255 -0.95 12.10 -18.38
C LEU A 255 -0.57 12.74 -19.72
N LEU A 256 -0.85 14.05 -19.87
CA LEU A 256 -0.44 14.83 -21.02
C LEU A 256 0.37 16.05 -20.57
N ILE A 257 1.46 16.33 -21.27
CA ILE A 257 2.28 17.53 -21.11
C ILE A 257 2.26 18.29 -22.44
N ASP A 258 1.86 19.55 -22.41
CA ASP A 258 1.70 20.42 -23.60
C ASP A 258 0.83 19.82 -24.73
N GLY A 259 -0.05 18.90 -24.34
CA GLY A 259 -0.97 18.19 -25.23
C GLY A 259 -0.47 16.82 -25.69
N ASP A 260 0.79 16.49 -25.50
CA ASP A 260 1.38 15.19 -25.85
C ASP A 260 1.17 14.18 -24.73
N LYS A 261 0.74 12.96 -25.08
CA LYS A 261 0.51 11.88 -24.11
C LYS A 261 1.84 11.27 -23.67
N GLU A 262 2.15 11.40 -22.38
CA GLU A 262 3.37 10.90 -21.75
C GLU A 262 3.18 9.54 -21.06
N PHE A 263 1.98 9.26 -20.56
CA PHE A 263 1.70 8.00 -19.88
C PHE A 263 0.21 7.66 -19.88
N GLU A 264 -0.08 6.36 -19.86
CA GLU A 264 -1.43 5.85 -19.70
C GLU A 264 -1.42 4.55 -18.89
N LEU A 265 -2.34 4.46 -17.96
CA LEU A 265 -2.60 3.26 -17.19
C LEU A 265 -4.08 2.88 -17.30
N GLU A 266 -4.39 1.56 -17.46
CA GLU A 266 -5.73 1.06 -17.68
C GLU A 266 -5.94 -0.32 -17.01
N TYR A 267 -6.94 -0.42 -16.15
CA TYR A 267 -7.29 -1.65 -15.43
C TYR A 267 -8.29 -2.51 -16.21
N ASN A 268 -7.89 -3.04 -17.35
CA ASN A 268 -8.74 -3.86 -18.22
C ASN A 268 -8.57 -5.37 -17.94
N LYS A 269 -7.34 -5.84 -17.75
CA LYS A 269 -6.99 -7.22 -17.42
C LYS A 269 -5.74 -7.28 -16.57
N ILE A 270 -5.66 -8.26 -15.67
CA ILE A 270 -4.49 -8.45 -14.81
C ILE A 270 -4.21 -9.96 -14.67
N PRO A 271 -3.16 -10.50 -15.31
CA PRO A 271 -2.73 -11.88 -15.10
C PRO A 271 -2.32 -12.14 -13.66
N PHE A 272 -2.65 -13.30 -13.11
CA PHE A 272 -2.34 -13.64 -11.71
C PHE A 272 -0.85 -13.51 -11.34
N ASN A 273 0.06 -13.82 -12.27
CA ASN A 273 1.50 -13.66 -12.05
C ASN A 273 1.95 -12.20 -11.98
N GLU A 274 1.07 -11.27 -12.31
CA GLU A 274 1.30 -9.83 -12.17
C GLU A 274 0.74 -9.26 -10.86
N GLY A 275 -0.04 -10.03 -10.10
CA GLY A 275 -0.67 -9.57 -8.84
C GLY A 275 0.33 -8.92 -7.89
N LYS A 276 1.49 -9.55 -7.67
CA LYS A 276 2.55 -9.04 -6.79
C LYS A 276 3.13 -7.67 -7.17
N PHE A 277 2.91 -7.20 -8.42
CA PHE A 277 3.34 -5.87 -8.86
C PHE A 277 2.37 -4.74 -8.46
N ALA A 278 1.29 -5.04 -7.75
CA ALA A 278 0.38 -4.03 -7.20
C ALA A 278 1.11 -2.96 -6.39
N LYS A 279 2.16 -3.36 -5.64
CA LYS A 279 3.01 -2.43 -4.87
C LYS A 279 3.82 -1.46 -5.74
N THR A 280 4.08 -1.77 -7.01
CA THR A 280 4.90 -0.94 -7.91
C THR A 280 4.09 0.10 -8.68
N ILE A 281 2.76 -0.07 -8.77
CA ILE A 281 1.84 0.85 -9.45
C ILE A 281 1.51 2.08 -8.60
N ILE A 282 1.65 1.96 -7.29
CA ILE A 282 1.36 3.03 -6.34
C ILE A 282 2.65 3.55 -5.71
N GLN A 283 2.56 4.73 -5.08
CA GLN A 283 3.57 5.20 -4.13
C GLN A 283 3.41 4.42 -2.82
N HIS A 284 4.06 3.26 -2.75
CA HIS A 284 3.90 2.32 -1.63
C HIS A 284 4.36 2.94 -0.31
N ASP A 285 5.46 3.68 -0.31
CA ASP A 285 5.98 4.41 0.84
C ASP A 285 4.97 5.43 1.38
N MET A 286 4.33 6.20 0.50
CA MET A 286 3.30 7.18 0.89
C MET A 286 2.07 6.49 1.50
N LYS A 287 1.64 5.35 0.93
CA LYS A 287 0.56 4.54 1.49
C LYS A 287 0.91 4.02 2.88
N ARG A 288 2.11 3.49 3.06
CA ARG A 288 2.60 2.99 4.38
C ARG A 288 2.71 4.09 5.43
N LYS A 289 3.03 5.33 5.02
CA LYS A 289 3.07 6.52 5.88
C LYS A 289 1.69 7.17 6.11
N ASN A 290 0.60 6.60 5.59
CA ASN A 290 -0.76 7.16 5.64
C ASN A 290 -0.89 8.55 5.00
N LEU A 291 -0.06 8.85 4.00
CA LEU A 291 -0.11 10.10 3.25
C LEU A 291 -1.11 10.08 2.09
N GLY A 292 -1.65 8.92 1.76
CA GLY A 292 -2.61 8.68 0.68
C GLY A 292 -2.20 7.53 -0.23
N GLU A 293 -3.13 7.07 -1.06
CA GLU A 293 -2.85 6.05 -2.08
C GLU A 293 -2.75 6.71 -3.45
N PHE A 294 -1.52 7.00 -3.88
CA PHE A 294 -1.20 7.65 -5.13
C PHE A 294 -0.87 6.63 -6.21
N GLN A 295 -1.62 6.62 -7.30
CA GLN A 295 -1.32 5.82 -8.50
C GLN A 295 -0.22 6.52 -9.29
N LYS A 296 0.86 5.81 -9.63
CA LYS A 296 1.96 6.33 -10.44
C LYS A 296 1.51 6.52 -11.89
N LEU A 297 1.77 7.70 -12.44
CA LEU A 297 1.63 8.00 -13.86
C LEU A 297 2.99 7.95 -14.56
N TYR A 298 3.83 7.03 -14.09
CA TYR A 298 5.15 6.71 -14.64
C TYR A 298 5.57 5.30 -14.25
N LYS A 299 6.56 4.79 -14.94
CA LYS A 299 7.18 3.48 -14.71
C LYS A 299 8.70 3.65 -14.63
N LEU A 300 9.32 3.13 -13.57
CA LEU A 300 10.76 3.11 -13.45
C LEU A 300 11.40 2.11 -14.44
N PRO A 301 12.60 2.40 -14.96
CA PRO A 301 13.28 1.49 -15.92
C PRO A 301 13.49 0.08 -15.37
N GLU A 302 13.70 -0.06 -14.08
CA GLU A 302 13.91 -1.33 -13.38
C GLU A 302 12.61 -2.13 -13.20
N HIS A 303 11.46 -1.47 -13.30
CA HIS A 303 10.18 -2.13 -13.16
C HIS A 303 9.72 -2.73 -14.49
N ARG A 304 9.37 -4.01 -14.44
CA ARG A 304 8.74 -4.68 -15.56
C ARG A 304 7.45 -3.97 -15.95
N SER A 305 7.23 -3.77 -17.25
CA SER A 305 5.91 -3.39 -17.75
C SER A 305 4.91 -4.52 -17.49
N ILE A 306 3.75 -4.18 -16.94
CA ILE A 306 2.65 -5.09 -16.65
C ILE A 306 1.40 -4.66 -17.43
N SER A 307 0.40 -5.53 -17.46
CA SER A 307 -0.79 -5.38 -18.32
C SER A 307 -1.63 -4.13 -18.07
N VAL A 308 -1.46 -3.45 -16.92
CA VAL A 308 -2.12 -2.16 -16.64
C VAL A 308 -1.40 -0.95 -17.26
N HIS A 309 -0.17 -1.08 -17.74
CA HIS A 309 0.54 -0.02 -18.46
C HIS A 309 0.14 -0.06 -19.94
N SER A 310 -0.72 0.85 -20.36
CA SER A 310 -1.26 0.90 -21.75
C SER A 310 -0.39 1.68 -22.70
N THR A 311 0.75 2.23 -22.26
CA THR A 311 1.72 2.96 -23.06
C THR A 311 3.12 2.36 -22.95
N GLU A 312 3.93 2.48 -24.01
CA GLU A 312 5.35 2.13 -23.98
C GLU A 312 6.21 3.21 -23.33
N GLN A 313 5.75 4.45 -23.33
CA GLN A 313 6.42 5.58 -22.69
C GLN A 313 6.57 5.35 -21.19
N SER A 314 7.65 5.88 -20.61
CA SER A 314 7.94 5.69 -19.19
C SER A 314 7.12 6.62 -18.28
N GLY A 315 6.63 7.75 -18.78
CA GLY A 315 6.00 8.80 -17.98
C GLY A 315 6.99 9.55 -17.06
N ILE A 316 8.28 9.29 -17.19
CA ILE A 316 9.33 10.09 -16.53
C ILE A 316 9.55 11.34 -17.35
N ILE A 317 9.30 12.49 -16.72
CA ILE A 317 9.28 13.79 -17.38
C ILE A 317 10.55 14.55 -17.09
N ARG A 318 11.10 15.20 -18.12
CA ARG A 318 12.15 16.22 -18.05
C ARG A 318 11.77 17.40 -18.91
N LEU A 319 11.61 18.56 -18.30
CA LEU A 319 11.13 19.75 -18.98
C LEU A 319 12.26 20.72 -19.35
N SER A 320 12.12 21.41 -20.47
CA SER A 320 12.91 22.58 -20.80
C SER A 320 12.57 23.75 -19.86
N PRO A 321 13.43 24.76 -19.70
CA PRO A 321 13.08 25.95 -18.94
C PRO A 321 11.89 26.69 -19.55
N GLY A 322 10.89 27.02 -18.72
CA GLY A 322 9.65 27.69 -19.10
C GLY A 322 8.41 27.04 -18.51
N PHE A 323 7.23 27.55 -18.92
CA PHE A 323 5.94 27.06 -18.45
C PHE A 323 5.40 25.96 -19.37
N HIS A 324 4.93 24.88 -18.77
CA HIS A 324 4.36 23.72 -19.43
C HIS A 324 2.98 23.41 -18.87
N SER A 325 2.04 23.11 -19.74
CA SER A 325 0.69 22.73 -19.35
C SER A 325 0.65 21.23 -18.96
N VAL A 326 -0.05 20.92 -17.89
CA VAL A 326 -0.28 19.54 -17.42
C VAL A 326 -1.77 19.25 -17.48
N VAL A 327 -2.14 18.13 -18.10
CA VAL A 327 -3.50 17.60 -18.08
C VAL A 327 -3.47 16.15 -17.66
N ILE A 328 -4.28 15.79 -16.65
CA ILE A 328 -4.50 14.38 -16.28
C ILE A 328 -5.98 14.09 -16.49
N ASN A 329 -6.28 13.13 -17.36
CA ASN A 329 -7.63 12.63 -17.61
C ASN A 329 -7.84 11.36 -16.78
N ILE A 330 -8.92 11.25 -16.02
CA ILE A 330 -9.26 10.10 -15.18
C ILE A 330 -10.63 9.60 -15.61
N PHE A 331 -10.75 8.30 -15.88
CA PHE A 331 -11.97 7.69 -16.37
C PHE A 331 -12.41 6.55 -15.45
N ASP A 332 -13.70 6.38 -15.28
CA ASP A 332 -14.29 5.14 -14.79
C ASP A 332 -14.52 4.13 -15.95
N ALA A 333 -15.02 2.95 -15.62
CA ALA A 333 -15.31 1.90 -16.60
C ALA A 333 -16.58 2.20 -17.46
N SER A 334 -17.42 3.14 -17.03
CA SER A 334 -18.64 3.58 -17.75
C SER A 334 -18.34 4.72 -18.76
N GLY A 335 -17.11 5.27 -18.73
CA GLY A 335 -16.65 6.33 -19.63
C GLY A 335 -16.82 7.75 -19.06
N ASN A 336 -17.28 7.91 -17.80
CA ASN A 336 -17.32 9.20 -17.15
C ASN A 336 -15.89 9.71 -16.92
N LYS A 337 -15.65 11.00 -17.15
CA LYS A 337 -14.33 11.59 -17.18
C LYS A 337 -14.19 12.76 -16.22
N SER A 338 -13.15 12.75 -15.42
CA SER A 338 -12.64 13.92 -14.70
C SER A 338 -11.33 14.42 -15.29
N ILE A 339 -11.10 15.71 -15.19
CA ILE A 339 -9.91 16.37 -15.74
C ILE A 339 -9.22 17.14 -14.63
N VAL A 340 -7.90 16.94 -14.50
CA VAL A 340 -7.01 17.74 -13.66
C VAL A 340 -6.15 18.62 -14.58
N LYS A 341 -6.03 19.91 -14.28
CA LYS A 341 -5.22 20.89 -15.05
C LYS A 341 -4.33 21.69 -14.13
N GLY A 342 -3.18 22.09 -14.64
CA GLY A 342 -2.30 23.04 -13.99
C GLY A 342 -1.07 23.36 -14.83
N VAL A 343 -0.15 24.08 -14.24
CA VAL A 343 1.08 24.54 -14.90
C VAL A 343 2.29 24.11 -14.07
N VAL A 344 3.30 23.59 -14.73
CA VAL A 344 4.63 23.35 -14.14
C VAL A 344 5.64 24.26 -14.81
N ALA A 345 6.63 24.73 -14.05
CA ALA A 345 7.72 25.55 -14.57
C ALA A 345 9.01 24.74 -14.57
N GLY A 346 9.49 24.37 -15.77
CA GLY A 346 10.84 23.85 -15.95
C GLY A 346 11.86 24.91 -15.56
N SER A 347 12.82 24.54 -14.70
CA SER A 347 13.79 25.46 -14.14
C SER A 347 15.19 24.82 -14.08
N PHE A 348 16.12 25.51 -13.46
CA PHE A 348 17.44 24.99 -13.09
C PHE A 348 17.80 25.49 -11.68
N PRO A 349 18.67 24.77 -10.95
CA PRO A 349 19.05 25.16 -9.61
C PRO A 349 19.71 26.54 -9.61
N MET A 350 19.27 27.38 -8.70
CA MET A 350 19.81 28.71 -8.50
C MET A 350 20.09 28.93 -7.02
N VAL A 351 21.11 29.74 -6.74
CA VAL A 351 21.44 30.18 -5.38
C VAL A 351 21.05 31.64 -5.25
N LEU A 352 20.35 31.96 -4.18
CA LEU A 352 19.98 33.30 -3.77
C LEU A 352 21.01 33.86 -2.79
N GLU A 353 21.22 35.17 -2.82
CA GLU A 353 21.91 35.96 -1.79
C GLU A 353 20.95 37.06 -1.37
N ALA A 354 20.88 37.34 -0.07
CA ALA A 354 20.10 38.42 0.48
C ALA A 354 20.98 39.37 1.28
N GLU A 355 20.88 40.66 1.00
CA GLU A 355 21.63 41.71 1.67
C GLU A 355 20.64 42.72 2.28
N GLU A 356 20.89 43.12 3.52
CA GLU A 356 20.10 44.18 4.17
C GLU A 356 20.60 45.53 3.68
N ILE A 357 19.70 46.28 3.04
CA ILE A 357 20.00 47.62 2.49
C ILE A 357 19.63 48.70 3.50
N LEU A 358 18.48 48.56 4.13
CA LEU A 358 17.91 49.54 5.03
C LEU A 358 17.15 48.83 6.18
N ARG A 359 17.36 49.35 7.38
CA ARG A 359 16.57 48.99 8.55
C ARG A 359 16.24 50.22 9.37
N ASP A 360 14.98 50.38 9.65
CA ASP A 360 14.50 51.31 10.68
C ASP A 360 13.56 50.59 11.68
N ASN A 361 12.89 51.36 12.54
CA ASN A 361 12.02 50.81 13.57
C ASN A 361 10.73 50.23 13.01
N LYS A 362 10.37 50.49 11.73
CA LYS A 362 9.13 50.05 11.09
C LYS A 362 9.38 49.02 10.00
N VAL A 363 10.36 49.23 9.17
CA VAL A 363 10.59 48.41 7.98
C VAL A 363 12.06 48.03 7.82
N THR A 364 12.28 46.86 7.25
CA THR A 364 13.59 46.39 6.77
C THR A 364 13.48 46.05 5.29
N VAL A 365 14.47 46.52 4.52
CA VAL A 365 14.57 46.25 3.07
C VAL A 365 15.70 45.29 2.82
N LEU A 366 15.39 44.17 2.19
CA LEU A 366 16.33 43.14 1.76
C LEU A 366 16.47 43.15 0.22
N ALA A 367 17.71 43.22 -0.28
CA ALA A 367 18.01 43.02 -1.70
C ALA A 367 18.25 41.55 -1.96
N LEU A 368 17.39 40.94 -2.75
CA LEU A 368 17.44 39.52 -3.15
C LEU A 368 18.10 39.43 -4.52
N SER A 369 19.30 38.86 -4.60
CA SER A 369 20.06 38.75 -5.83
C SER A 369 20.36 37.30 -6.17
N PRO A 370 20.28 36.92 -7.47
CA PRO A 370 20.79 35.64 -7.88
C PRO A 370 22.34 35.67 -7.82
N ARG A 371 22.92 34.56 -7.38
CA ARG A 371 24.38 34.38 -7.49
C ARG A 371 24.81 34.42 -8.97
N ARG A 372 26.09 34.68 -9.24
CA ARG A 372 26.62 34.86 -10.62
C ARG A 372 25.99 33.87 -11.63
N GLY A 373 25.46 34.45 -12.73
CA GLY A 373 24.87 33.70 -13.85
C GLY A 373 23.41 33.25 -13.68
N GLY A 374 22.79 33.59 -12.53
CA GLY A 374 21.37 33.26 -12.31
C GLY A 374 20.41 34.23 -13.00
N LEU A 375 19.18 33.77 -13.26
CA LEU A 375 18.09 34.60 -13.79
C LEU A 375 17.61 35.61 -12.75
N PRO A 376 17.16 36.82 -13.18
CA PRO A 376 16.59 37.79 -12.27
C PRO A 376 15.45 37.22 -11.43
N ILE A 377 15.42 37.59 -10.15
CA ILE A 377 14.33 37.27 -9.25
C ILE A 377 13.13 38.14 -9.59
N ARG A 378 11.98 37.51 -9.78
CA ARG A 378 10.72 38.19 -10.09
C ARG A 378 9.89 38.41 -8.84
N ASP A 379 9.89 37.44 -7.94
CA ASP A 379 9.05 37.37 -6.75
C ASP A 379 9.76 36.59 -5.64
N ALA A 380 9.27 36.67 -4.41
CA ALA A 380 9.81 35.93 -3.29
C ALA A 380 8.74 35.52 -2.28
N VAL A 381 8.98 34.41 -1.59
CA VAL A 381 8.22 33.98 -0.42
C VAL A 381 9.16 33.96 0.77
N ILE A 382 8.74 34.56 1.90
CA ILE A 382 9.54 34.66 3.10
C ILE A 382 8.77 34.01 4.25
N TYR A 383 9.42 33.08 4.94
CA TYR A 383 8.92 32.49 6.17
C TYR A 383 9.79 32.93 7.33
N SER A 384 9.19 33.23 8.48
CA SER A 384 9.90 33.48 9.72
C SER A 384 9.97 32.20 10.57
N PHE A 385 11.05 32.11 11.32
CA PHE A 385 11.31 31.05 12.27
C PHE A 385 11.74 31.70 13.60
N THR A 386 11.45 31.03 14.72
CA THR A 386 11.96 31.46 16.00
C THR A 386 13.49 31.44 16.06
N SER A 387 14.07 32.05 17.06
CA SER A 387 15.52 32.00 17.30
C SER A 387 16.08 30.58 17.49
N TYR A 388 15.23 29.61 17.81
CA TYR A 388 15.58 28.19 17.91
C TYR A 388 15.41 27.42 16.60
N GLY A 389 14.94 28.07 15.52
CA GLY A 389 14.75 27.44 14.21
C GLY A 389 13.41 26.74 14.02
N PHE A 390 12.42 26.94 14.91
CA PHE A 390 11.07 26.41 14.74
C PHE A 390 10.23 27.32 13.84
N PRO A 391 9.36 26.73 12.96
CA PRO A 391 8.45 27.50 12.12
C PRO A 391 7.58 28.47 12.93
N ASP A 392 7.41 29.70 12.44
CA ASP A 392 6.58 30.72 13.03
C ASP A 392 5.45 31.11 12.06
N GLN A 393 5.71 31.96 11.06
CA GLN A 393 4.70 32.39 10.11
C GLN A 393 5.28 32.68 8.70
N LYS A 394 4.39 32.73 7.71
CA LYS A 394 4.69 33.35 6.42
C LYS A 394 4.61 34.87 6.59
N LEU A 395 5.64 35.59 6.16
CA LEU A 395 5.67 37.04 6.24
C LEU A 395 5.01 37.69 5.04
N ASP A 396 4.28 38.78 5.30
CA ASP A 396 3.78 39.66 4.25
C ASP A 396 4.91 40.56 3.73
N ILE A 397 5.07 40.60 2.43
CA ILE A 397 5.93 41.56 1.73
C ILE A 397 5.14 42.84 1.55
N LEU A 398 5.49 43.87 2.33
CA LEU A 398 4.80 45.16 2.34
C LEU A 398 4.96 45.92 1.00
N HIS A 399 6.15 45.80 0.38
CA HIS A 399 6.49 46.36 -0.89
C HIS A 399 7.57 45.55 -1.58
N SER A 400 7.55 45.45 -2.88
CA SER A 400 8.62 44.88 -3.68
C SER A 400 8.88 45.71 -4.92
N GLU A 401 10.16 45.92 -5.23
CA GLU A 401 10.56 46.63 -6.45
C GLU A 401 11.79 45.98 -7.09
N LYS A 402 11.84 46.03 -8.41
CA LYS A 402 12.96 45.47 -9.17
C LYS A 402 14.03 46.55 -9.37
N VAL A 403 15.22 46.34 -8.83
CA VAL A 403 16.37 47.22 -8.96
C VAL A 403 17.50 46.49 -9.67
N LYS A 404 17.73 46.79 -10.95
CA LYS A 404 18.70 46.12 -11.84
C LYS A 404 18.42 44.60 -11.88
N ASN A 405 19.30 43.80 -11.33
CA ASN A 405 19.21 42.33 -11.31
C ASN A 405 18.72 41.76 -9.95
N SER A 406 18.37 42.65 -9.02
CA SER A 406 17.88 42.28 -7.68
C SER A 406 16.43 42.63 -7.50
N LEU A 407 15.74 41.88 -6.62
CA LEU A 407 14.41 42.22 -6.12
C LEU A 407 14.58 42.79 -4.71
N HIS A 408 14.21 44.05 -4.52
CA HIS A 408 14.18 44.66 -3.18
C HIS A 408 12.81 44.34 -2.56
N VAL A 409 12.80 43.70 -1.40
CA VAL A 409 11.60 43.36 -0.65
C VAL A 409 11.59 44.08 0.70
N THR A 410 10.47 44.68 1.03
CA THR A 410 10.26 45.39 2.30
C THR A 410 9.39 44.52 3.21
N VAL A 411 9.86 44.27 4.42
CA VAL A 411 9.15 43.52 5.46
C VAL A 411 9.06 44.35 6.74
N SER A 412 8.15 44.01 7.65
CA SER A 412 8.04 44.67 8.96
C SER A 412 9.27 44.36 9.82
N SER A 413 9.92 45.39 10.39
CA SER A 413 11.06 45.21 11.29
C SER A 413 10.68 44.55 12.61
N GLU A 414 9.45 44.68 13.04
CA GLU A 414 8.93 44.03 14.25
C GLU A 414 8.78 42.50 14.02
N ASP A 415 8.25 42.08 12.86
CA ASP A 415 8.00 40.69 12.53
C ASP A 415 9.30 39.87 12.35
N ILE A 416 10.40 40.53 12.03
CA ILE A 416 11.71 39.87 11.84
C ILE A 416 12.63 39.97 13.05
N LYS A 417 12.23 40.70 14.10
CA LYS A 417 13.05 40.91 15.30
C LYS A 417 13.32 39.58 16.02
N ASN A 418 14.60 39.26 16.20
CA ASN A 418 15.04 37.98 16.77
C ASN A 418 14.48 36.75 16.04
N ARG A 419 14.30 36.84 14.73
CA ARG A 419 13.82 35.76 13.87
C ARG A 419 14.90 35.35 12.85
N ILE A 420 14.77 34.12 12.40
CA ILE A 420 15.48 33.62 11.24
C ILE A 420 14.50 33.64 10.08
N LEU A 421 14.93 34.15 8.94
CA LEU A 421 14.14 34.16 7.72
C LEU A 421 14.59 33.06 6.77
N GLN A 422 13.64 32.31 6.24
CA GLN A 422 13.84 31.47 5.06
C GLN A 422 13.26 32.21 3.85
N ILE A 423 14.12 32.55 2.92
CA ILE A 423 13.78 33.32 1.74
C ILE A 423 13.86 32.40 0.51
N ILE A 424 12.76 32.28 -0.22
CA ILE A 424 12.67 31.50 -1.46
C ILE A 424 12.36 32.47 -2.59
N GLY A 425 13.33 32.71 -3.46
CA GLY A 425 13.12 33.53 -4.66
C GLY A 425 12.41 32.76 -5.76
N ILE A 426 11.64 33.48 -6.59
CA ILE A 426 11.02 32.94 -7.81
C ILE A 426 11.59 33.71 -8.99
N ASN A 427 12.22 33.02 -9.93
CA ASN A 427 12.80 33.66 -11.11
C ASN A 427 11.72 34.00 -12.16
N GLN A 428 12.11 34.69 -13.22
CA GLN A 428 11.19 35.14 -14.29
C GLN A 428 10.55 34.00 -15.07
N LEU A 429 11.09 32.77 -15.03
CA LEU A 429 10.53 31.56 -15.65
C LEU A 429 9.66 30.77 -14.68
N GLY A 430 9.35 31.28 -13.48
CA GLY A 430 8.54 30.58 -12.47
C GLY A 430 9.33 29.56 -11.64
N GLY A 431 10.63 29.39 -11.87
CA GLY A 431 11.49 28.48 -11.13
C GLY A 431 11.79 28.98 -9.73
N MET A 432 11.60 28.13 -8.72
CA MET A 432 11.99 28.43 -7.34
C MET A 432 13.50 28.29 -7.17
N VAL A 433 14.07 29.20 -6.40
CA VAL A 433 15.50 29.24 -6.03
C VAL A 433 15.66 28.48 -4.72
N ASN A 434 16.83 27.84 -4.52
CA ASN A 434 17.12 27.17 -3.27
C ASN A 434 16.95 28.11 -2.06
N PRO A 435 16.37 27.65 -0.95
CA PRO A 435 16.13 28.48 0.21
C PRO A 435 17.42 29.15 0.73
N TYR A 436 17.35 30.43 0.98
CA TYR A 436 18.40 31.20 1.65
C TYR A 436 17.95 31.51 3.07
N HIS A 437 18.84 31.28 4.05
CA HIS A 437 18.56 31.56 5.45
C HIS A 437 19.28 32.81 5.89
N TRP A 438 18.54 33.81 6.34
CA TRP A 438 19.04 35.08 6.81
C TRP A 438 18.60 35.33 8.27
N SER A 439 19.47 35.89 9.07
CA SER A 439 19.21 36.23 10.47
C SER A 439 19.60 37.67 10.76
N SER A 440 18.73 38.37 11.49
CA SER A 440 18.99 39.74 11.94
C SER A 440 19.86 39.84 13.21
N TYR A 441 20.27 38.69 13.74
CA TYR A 441 21.05 38.58 14.97
C TYR A 441 22.07 37.46 14.85
N GLU A 442 23.16 37.57 15.65
CA GLU A 442 24.14 36.51 15.78
C GLU A 442 23.73 35.56 16.91
N PRO A 443 23.53 34.24 16.62
CA PRO A 443 23.29 33.28 17.68
C PRO A 443 24.44 33.20 18.68
N LYS A 444 24.12 33.25 19.96
CA LYS A 444 25.13 33.13 21.04
C LYS A 444 25.45 31.68 21.42
N ILE A 445 25.07 30.72 20.59
CA ILE A 445 25.17 29.28 20.87
C ILE A 445 26.41 28.74 20.15
N SER A 446 27.22 27.95 20.86
CA SER A 446 28.35 27.27 20.30
C SER A 446 27.94 25.94 19.62
N VAL A 447 28.53 25.58 18.49
CA VAL A 447 28.29 24.29 17.83
C VAL A 447 28.62 23.09 18.74
N VAL A 448 29.43 23.23 19.77
CA VAL A 448 29.77 22.17 20.73
C VAL A 448 28.60 21.80 21.65
N ASP A 449 27.62 22.69 21.81
CA ASP A 449 26.44 22.49 22.64
C ASP A 449 25.25 21.89 21.86
N ILE A 450 25.33 21.90 20.52
CA ILE A 450 24.25 21.43 19.61
C ILE A 450 24.19 19.91 19.59
N ARG A 451 23.00 19.35 19.63
CA ARG A 451 22.75 17.93 19.50
C ARG A 451 22.15 17.64 18.12
N PRO A 452 22.91 16.96 17.24
CA PRO A 452 22.35 16.49 15.98
C PRO A 452 21.53 15.23 16.18
N ASP A 453 20.42 15.13 15.45
CA ASP A 453 19.64 13.93 15.24
C ASP A 453 19.72 13.53 13.77
N VAL A 454 19.83 12.23 13.47
CA VAL A 454 19.98 11.72 12.10
C VAL A 454 18.76 10.94 11.69
N LYS A 455 18.19 11.31 10.56
CA LYS A 455 17.10 10.57 9.90
C LYS A 455 17.54 10.09 8.53
N ILE A 456 17.22 8.85 8.22
CA ILE A 456 17.53 8.22 6.95
C ILE A 456 16.22 8.02 6.21
N SER A 457 16.08 8.66 5.04
CA SER A 457 14.92 8.50 4.18
C SER A 457 15.30 7.71 2.94
N ASN A 458 14.69 6.56 2.76
CA ASN A 458 14.89 5.71 1.59
C ASN A 458 13.83 6.04 0.52
N THR A 459 14.24 6.05 -0.73
CA THR A 459 13.37 6.19 -1.90
C THR A 459 13.63 5.07 -2.89
N GLU A 460 12.79 4.93 -3.89
CA GLU A 460 13.01 3.95 -4.96
C GLU A 460 14.30 4.19 -5.77
N ARG A 461 14.92 5.39 -5.71
CA ARG A 461 16.09 5.78 -6.52
C ARG A 461 17.36 5.97 -5.72
N GLY A 462 17.26 6.12 -4.42
CA GLY A 462 18.40 6.38 -3.55
C GLY A 462 17.94 6.71 -2.14
N LEU A 463 18.89 7.15 -1.33
CA LEU A 463 18.61 7.55 0.04
C LEU A 463 18.99 9.02 0.28
N PHE A 464 18.35 9.60 1.28
CA PHE A 464 18.67 10.91 1.82
C PHE A 464 19.10 10.77 3.29
N LEU A 465 20.13 11.51 3.66
CA LEU A 465 20.57 11.66 5.04
C LEU A 465 20.17 13.06 5.50
N GLN A 466 19.30 13.12 6.49
CA GLN A 466 18.85 14.36 7.10
C GLN A 466 19.49 14.49 8.48
N VAL A 467 19.95 15.70 8.80
CA VAL A 467 20.42 16.08 10.13
C VAL A 467 19.53 17.20 10.65
N ASP A 468 18.85 16.94 11.74
CA ASP A 468 18.11 17.94 12.49
C ASP A 468 18.94 18.38 13.69
N LEU A 469 19.05 19.68 13.89
CA LEU A 469 19.72 20.27 15.06
C LEU A 469 18.65 20.68 16.08
N ASP A 470 18.92 20.46 17.35
CA ASP A 470 18.01 20.85 18.44
C ASP A 470 17.83 22.37 18.58
N GLN A 471 18.77 23.13 18.04
CA GLN A 471 18.74 24.59 17.98
C GLN A 471 19.40 25.11 16.72
N TYR A 472 19.02 26.32 16.28
CA TYR A 472 19.65 26.99 15.16
C TYR A 472 21.08 27.47 15.49
N VAL A 473 21.98 27.14 14.62
CA VAL A 473 23.35 27.72 14.58
C VAL A 473 23.77 27.85 13.10
N PRO A 474 24.47 28.92 12.73
CA PRO A 474 24.93 29.09 11.34
C PRO A 474 26.12 28.17 11.03
N ALA A 475 25.90 26.85 11.18
CA ALA A 475 26.92 25.84 10.98
C ALA A 475 26.91 25.28 9.56
N ARG A 476 28.09 24.82 9.12
CA ARG A 476 28.21 23.88 8.00
C ARG A 476 28.06 22.46 8.56
N VAL A 477 27.24 21.68 7.93
CA VAL A 477 26.98 20.30 8.33
C VAL A 477 27.48 19.34 7.26
N LYS A 478 28.28 18.37 7.69
CA LYS A 478 28.79 17.28 6.87
C LYS A 478 28.42 15.96 7.50
N ILE A 479 28.23 14.95 6.68
CA ILE A 479 28.15 13.55 7.10
C ILE A 479 29.33 12.81 6.52
N LYS A 480 30.01 12.01 7.37
CA LYS A 480 30.99 11.03 6.96
C LYS A 480 30.42 9.64 7.11
N LEU A 481 30.36 8.90 6.01
CA LEU A 481 30.02 7.49 6.01
C LEU A 481 31.33 6.70 6.12
N ALA A 482 31.47 5.92 7.17
CA ALA A 482 32.74 5.28 7.51
C ALA A 482 32.59 3.78 7.79
N ASN A 483 33.62 3.03 7.47
CA ASN A 483 33.92 1.71 8.03
C ASN A 483 35.28 1.77 8.75
N ASP A 484 35.82 0.61 9.17
CA ASP A 484 37.06 0.56 9.94
C ASP A 484 38.29 1.12 9.19
N ASN A 485 38.23 1.24 7.85
CA ASN A 485 39.43 1.55 7.04
C ASN A 485 39.25 2.77 6.11
N THR A 486 38.00 3.14 5.78
CA THR A 486 37.69 4.19 4.78
C THR A 486 36.52 5.04 5.21
N PHE A 487 36.45 6.26 4.70
CA PHE A 487 35.30 7.13 4.84
C PHE A 487 35.03 7.93 3.56
N THR A 488 33.79 8.32 3.36
CA THR A 488 33.34 9.26 2.32
C THR A 488 32.53 10.37 2.97
N SER A 489 32.82 11.62 2.62
CA SER A 489 32.16 12.80 3.22
C SER A 489 31.22 13.48 2.25
N TYR A 490 30.07 13.92 2.75
CA TYR A 490 29.03 14.66 2.03
C TYR A 490 28.67 15.93 2.77
N ASN A 491 28.68 17.08 2.06
CA ASN A 491 28.10 18.30 2.57
C ASN A 491 26.58 18.22 2.51
N LEU A 492 25.90 18.69 3.55
CA LEU A 492 24.46 18.78 3.57
C LEU A 492 24.00 20.20 3.20
N ASN A 493 22.89 20.27 2.48
CA ASN A 493 22.25 21.53 2.14
C ASN A 493 21.23 21.89 3.23
N GLN A 494 21.27 23.13 3.70
CA GLN A 494 20.32 23.64 4.68
C GLN A 494 18.96 23.87 4.00
N ILE A 495 17.97 23.06 4.34
CA ILE A 495 16.60 23.14 3.79
C ILE A 495 15.64 23.89 4.72
N ARG A 496 15.97 23.97 6.00
CA ARG A 496 15.33 24.81 7.03
C ARG A 496 16.40 25.31 8.01
N PRO A 497 16.12 26.29 8.86
CA PRO A 497 17.14 26.83 9.77
C PRO A 497 17.92 25.78 10.55
N ASN A 498 17.27 24.75 11.08
CA ASN A 498 17.90 23.67 11.85
C ASN A 498 17.84 22.30 11.18
N THR A 499 17.49 22.23 9.89
CA THR A 499 17.40 20.97 9.15
C THR A 499 18.29 20.99 7.91
N PHE A 500 19.14 19.99 7.80
CA PHE A 500 20.09 19.81 6.72
C PHE A 500 19.84 18.47 6.01
N LEU A 501 19.94 18.46 4.69
CA LEU A 501 19.63 17.30 3.86
C LEU A 501 20.75 17.06 2.84
N SER A 502 21.13 15.80 2.65
CA SER A 502 22.05 15.41 1.57
C SER A 502 21.37 15.57 0.19
N GLU A 503 22.16 15.58 -0.86
CA GLU A 503 21.66 15.18 -2.17
C GLU A 503 21.21 13.71 -2.11
N MET A 504 20.47 13.27 -3.14
CA MET A 504 20.11 11.87 -3.27
C MET A 504 21.37 11.03 -3.47
N LEU A 505 21.64 10.13 -2.54
CA LEU A 505 22.80 9.24 -2.55
C LEU A 505 22.42 7.89 -3.15
N SER A 506 23.34 7.29 -3.93
CA SER A 506 23.14 5.92 -4.42
C SER A 506 23.08 4.94 -3.26
N HIS A 507 22.20 3.94 -3.35
CA HIS A 507 22.14 2.85 -2.36
C HIS A 507 23.47 2.10 -2.18
N GLN A 508 24.31 2.04 -3.21
CA GLN A 508 25.62 1.35 -3.16
C GLN A 508 26.61 2.02 -2.21
N ILE A 509 26.40 3.28 -1.88
CA ILE A 509 27.32 4.09 -1.07
C ILE A 509 27.42 3.59 0.38
N VAL A 510 26.37 2.90 0.87
CA VAL A 510 26.28 2.41 2.25
C VAL A 510 26.83 1.00 2.43
N ASN A 511 27.33 0.37 1.37
CA ASN A 511 27.87 -0.98 1.48
C ASN A 511 29.02 -1.04 2.48
N ASN A 512 28.89 -1.96 3.44
CA ASN A 512 29.85 -2.16 4.53
C ASN A 512 30.01 -0.95 5.47
N MET A 513 29.06 -0.02 5.48
CA MET A 513 29.10 1.10 6.40
C MET A 513 28.78 0.65 7.83
N LYS A 514 29.56 1.11 8.80
CA LYS A 514 29.37 0.82 10.23
C LYS A 514 29.02 2.07 11.04
N TYR A 515 29.52 3.23 10.60
CA TYR A 515 29.40 4.49 11.32
C TYR A 515 28.95 5.59 10.40
N LEU A 516 28.14 6.47 10.95
CA LEU A 516 27.74 7.73 10.38
C LEU A 516 28.17 8.83 11.35
N ASP A 517 29.18 9.62 10.97
CA ASP A 517 29.65 10.72 11.78
C ASP A 517 29.09 12.05 11.25
N VAL A 518 28.43 12.81 12.11
CA VAL A 518 27.94 14.17 11.82
C VAL A 518 28.99 15.16 12.28
N GLU A 519 29.52 15.96 11.35
CA GLU A 519 30.46 17.04 11.59
C GLU A 519 29.73 18.40 11.50
N LEU A 520 29.69 19.12 12.59
CA LEU A 520 29.21 20.50 12.67
C LEU A 520 30.41 21.44 12.78
N SER A 521 30.52 22.43 11.89
CA SER A 521 31.60 23.43 11.92
C SER A 521 31.05 24.84 11.79
N HIS A 522 31.53 25.73 12.65
CA HIS A 522 31.26 27.16 12.60
C HIS A 522 32.52 27.91 13.05
N GLU A 523 33.04 28.84 12.22
CA GLU A 523 34.28 29.51 12.42
C GLU A 523 35.47 28.53 12.72
N ASN A 524 36.05 28.60 13.90
CA ASN A 524 37.15 27.72 14.34
C ASN A 524 36.66 26.57 15.25
N LEU A 525 35.36 26.43 15.46
CA LEU A 525 34.78 25.39 16.29
C LEU A 525 34.34 24.22 15.43
N LEU A 526 34.61 23.02 15.94
CA LEU A 526 34.26 21.76 15.32
C LEU A 526 33.64 20.82 16.36
N ARG A 527 32.54 20.18 16.01
CA ARG A 527 31.94 19.08 16.76
C ARG A 527 31.72 17.90 15.85
N GLU A 528 32.09 16.72 16.31
CA GLU A 528 31.78 15.44 15.63
C GLU A 528 30.95 14.55 16.56
N THR A 529 29.87 13.97 16.02
CA THR A 529 28.98 13.05 16.73
C THR A 529 28.84 11.80 15.92
N ARG A 530 29.10 10.63 16.54
CA ARG A 530 29.05 9.33 15.88
C ARG A 530 27.75 8.62 16.16
N PHE A 531 27.18 8.07 15.09
CA PHE A 531 26.02 7.18 15.11
C PHE A 531 26.44 5.82 14.53
N SER A 532 25.99 4.74 15.17
CA SER A 532 26.28 3.39 14.70
C SER A 532 25.09 2.85 13.90
N TYR A 533 25.34 2.55 12.62
CA TYR A 533 24.39 1.91 11.73
C TYR A 533 25.08 0.79 10.96
N MET A 534 24.45 -0.39 10.92
CA MET A 534 24.87 -1.50 10.05
C MET A 534 23.92 -1.54 8.86
N MET A 535 24.22 -0.75 7.82
CA MET A 535 23.42 -0.65 6.61
C MET A 535 24.05 -1.46 5.47
N GLU A 536 23.21 -2.08 4.65
CA GLU A 536 23.62 -2.83 3.47
C GLU A 536 22.76 -2.42 2.25
N ALA A 537 23.42 -2.28 1.10
CA ALA A 537 22.68 -2.20 -0.16
C ALA A 537 22.20 -3.59 -0.54
N VAL A 538 20.90 -3.70 -0.76
CA VAL A 538 20.20 -4.95 -1.11
C VAL A 538 19.58 -4.83 -2.49
N GLY A 539 19.53 -5.92 -3.25
CA GLY A 539 19.07 -5.85 -4.64
C GLY A 539 18.34 -7.09 -5.12
N PRO A 540 17.70 -7.00 -6.30
CA PRO A 540 16.84 -8.06 -6.82
C PRO A 540 17.58 -9.37 -7.16
N SER A 541 18.89 -9.30 -7.40
CA SER A 541 19.70 -10.46 -7.80
C SER A 541 20.70 -10.91 -6.75
N GLN A 542 20.68 -10.30 -5.56
CA GLN A 542 21.67 -10.51 -4.51
C GLN A 542 21.09 -11.33 -3.36
N LYS A 543 21.96 -12.10 -2.73
CA LYS A 543 21.75 -12.67 -1.42
C LYS A 543 22.50 -11.79 -0.41
N ASN A 544 21.81 -11.26 0.57
CA ASN A 544 22.40 -10.41 1.62
C ASN A 544 22.08 -10.97 2.99
N GLN A 545 22.96 -10.67 3.96
CA GLN A 545 22.74 -10.91 5.38
C GLN A 545 23.00 -9.63 6.15
N ILE A 546 21.99 -9.11 6.81
CA ILE A 546 22.00 -7.84 7.55
C ILE A 546 21.84 -8.15 9.03
N PHE A 547 22.59 -7.47 9.89
CA PHE A 547 22.53 -7.65 11.33
C PHE A 547 22.14 -6.36 12.04
N SER A 548 21.43 -6.49 13.17
CA SER A 548 21.31 -5.40 14.13
C SER A 548 22.66 -5.06 14.77
N ASN A 549 22.80 -3.86 15.31
CA ASN A 549 24.03 -3.41 15.96
C ASN A 549 24.48 -4.34 17.11
N ASP A 550 23.54 -4.91 17.85
CA ASP A 550 23.80 -5.90 18.93
C ASP A 550 24.00 -7.35 18.42
N ARG A 551 23.83 -7.58 17.09
CA ARG A 551 23.94 -8.89 16.42
C ARG A 551 23.01 -9.97 16.96
N LEU A 552 21.91 -9.57 17.61
CA LEU A 552 20.89 -10.50 18.09
C LEU A 552 19.75 -10.68 17.07
N CYS A 553 19.55 -9.73 16.17
CA CYS A 553 18.60 -9.83 15.07
C CYS A 553 19.31 -9.84 13.72
N SER A 554 18.78 -10.59 12.76
CA SER A 554 19.32 -10.68 11.39
C SER A 554 18.21 -10.80 10.35
N ILE A 555 18.49 -10.27 9.16
CA ILE A 555 17.70 -10.46 7.93
C ILE A 555 18.56 -11.23 6.93
N GLU A 556 18.00 -12.26 6.32
CA GLU A 556 18.59 -12.98 5.19
C GLU A 556 17.68 -12.84 3.97
N THR A 557 18.18 -12.24 2.88
CA THR A 557 17.44 -12.04 1.64
C THR A 557 17.92 -13.00 0.56
N GLN A 558 17.06 -13.27 -0.42
CA GLN A 558 17.34 -14.12 -1.57
C GLN A 558 17.15 -13.33 -2.87
N PRO A 559 17.72 -13.79 -4.01
CA PRO A 559 17.36 -13.27 -5.31
C PRO A 559 15.83 -13.26 -5.49
N GLY A 560 15.27 -12.11 -5.88
CA GLY A 560 13.84 -11.93 -6.04
C GLY A 560 13.10 -11.38 -4.82
N THR A 561 13.77 -11.10 -3.70
CA THR A 561 13.16 -10.45 -2.52
C THR A 561 12.76 -9.00 -2.83
N PHE A 562 13.56 -8.27 -3.58
CA PHE A 562 13.34 -6.85 -3.88
C PHE A 562 12.96 -6.63 -5.35
N PHE A 563 12.22 -5.56 -5.63
CA PHE A 563 11.95 -5.11 -7.00
C PHE A 563 13.17 -4.44 -7.63
N GLN A 564 13.93 -3.69 -6.82
CA GLN A 564 15.10 -2.89 -7.22
C GLN A 564 16.13 -2.84 -6.10
N THR A 565 17.26 -2.15 -6.35
CA THR A 565 18.27 -1.90 -5.33
C THR A 565 17.73 -0.91 -4.29
N ASN A 566 17.96 -1.21 -3.01
CA ASN A 566 17.58 -0.41 -1.86
C ASN A 566 18.67 -0.48 -0.79
N THR A 567 18.51 0.31 0.27
CA THR A 567 19.31 0.20 1.49
C THR A 567 18.45 -0.40 2.60
N ALA A 568 18.97 -1.37 3.33
CA ALA A 568 18.26 -1.98 4.46
C ALA A 568 19.15 -2.05 5.71
N TRP A 569 18.52 -1.93 6.89
CA TRP A 569 19.18 -2.04 8.20
C TRP A 569 18.17 -2.47 9.27
N ILE A 570 18.64 -2.70 10.49
CA ILE A 570 17.81 -3.11 11.63
C ILE A 570 18.09 -2.14 12.79
N GLU A 571 17.03 -1.52 13.30
CA GLU A 571 17.07 -0.64 14.46
C GLU A 571 16.48 -1.34 15.68
N ARG A 572 17.16 -1.23 16.82
CA ARG A 572 16.57 -1.58 18.11
C ARG A 572 15.70 -0.43 18.59
N VAL A 573 14.47 -0.73 18.98
CA VAL A 573 13.49 0.25 19.45
C VAL A 573 13.29 0.09 20.95
N ASP A 574 13.47 1.18 21.71
CA ASP A 574 13.36 1.16 23.16
C ASP A 574 11.91 1.42 23.65
N VAL A 575 11.06 1.99 22.79
CA VAL A 575 9.64 2.23 23.07
C VAL A 575 8.81 1.26 22.21
N PHE A 576 7.99 0.44 22.84
CA PHE A 576 7.20 -0.57 22.16
C PHE A 576 5.77 -0.64 22.67
N VAL A 577 4.88 -1.14 21.84
CA VAL A 577 3.49 -1.41 22.20
C VAL A 577 3.45 -2.68 23.07
N PRO A 578 2.78 -2.64 24.24
CA PRO A 578 2.62 -3.83 25.08
C PRO A 578 1.92 -4.96 24.33
N VAL A 579 2.24 -6.18 24.70
CA VAL A 579 1.51 -7.38 24.26
C VAL A 579 0.31 -7.58 25.19
N HIS A 580 -0.87 -7.80 24.63
CA HIS A 580 -2.02 -8.25 25.42
C HIS A 580 -1.79 -9.70 25.86
N ASP A 581 -1.82 -9.93 27.18
CA ASP A 581 -1.69 -11.25 27.80
C ASP A 581 -0.38 -12.03 27.49
N GLY A 582 0.69 -11.33 27.05
CA GLY A 582 2.00 -11.94 26.75
C GLY A 582 3.18 -11.09 27.21
N PHE A 583 4.41 -11.61 27.00
CA PHE A 583 5.65 -10.93 27.37
C PHE A 583 6.62 -10.89 26.20
N HIS A 584 7.24 -9.73 25.98
CA HIS A 584 8.39 -9.62 25.09
C HIS A 584 9.60 -10.34 25.70
N LEU A 585 10.15 -11.31 24.99
CA LEU A 585 11.35 -12.05 25.40
C LEU A 585 12.60 -11.65 24.60
N SER A 586 12.48 -10.66 23.75
CA SER A 586 13.60 -10.01 23.08
C SER A 586 13.35 -8.51 23.03
N PRO A 587 14.38 -7.68 22.72
CA PRO A 587 14.14 -6.33 22.25
C PRO A 587 13.21 -6.30 21.04
N VAL A 588 12.54 -5.18 20.81
CA VAL A 588 11.83 -4.93 19.57
C VAL A 588 12.83 -4.43 18.53
N TYR A 589 12.81 -5.03 17.34
CA TYR A 589 13.63 -4.65 16.21
C TYR A 589 12.75 -4.10 15.10
N GLN A 590 12.94 -2.84 14.74
CA GLN A 590 12.32 -2.26 13.55
C GLN A 590 13.18 -2.59 12.33
N LEU A 591 12.62 -3.33 11.39
CA LEU A 591 13.25 -3.57 10.10
C LEU A 591 13.07 -2.32 9.24
N GLN A 592 14.14 -1.84 8.64
CA GLN A 592 14.15 -0.60 7.88
C GLN A 592 14.59 -0.82 6.43
N PRO A 593 14.04 -0.05 5.48
CA PRO A 593 12.95 0.92 5.66
C PRO A 593 11.59 0.23 5.74
N TYR A 594 10.79 0.56 6.72
CA TYR A 594 9.50 -0.09 7.00
C TYR A 594 8.46 0.12 5.87
N ASP A 595 8.67 1.10 5.03
CA ASP A 595 7.81 1.50 3.92
C ASP A 595 8.25 0.91 2.56
N LEU A 596 9.22 -0.02 2.55
CA LEU A 596 9.76 -0.62 1.35
C LEU A 596 8.79 -1.63 0.71
N ALA A 597 8.55 -1.50 -0.59
CA ALA A 597 7.83 -2.49 -1.38
C ALA A 597 8.69 -3.74 -1.65
N LEU A 598 8.27 -4.89 -1.20
CA LEU A 598 8.95 -6.16 -1.42
C LEU A 598 8.26 -6.99 -2.52
N ARG A 599 9.07 -7.66 -3.33
CA ARG A 599 8.63 -8.58 -4.38
C ARG A 599 8.43 -10.01 -3.86
N GLY A 600 9.22 -10.41 -2.90
CA GLY A 600 9.19 -11.75 -2.31
C GLY A 600 9.50 -11.71 -0.82
N LYS A 601 9.50 -12.88 -0.20
CA LYS A 601 9.79 -13.04 1.22
C LYS A 601 11.28 -12.98 1.52
N PHE A 602 11.60 -12.69 2.77
CA PHE A 602 12.94 -12.79 3.35
C PHE A 602 12.88 -13.52 4.70
N LYS A 603 13.99 -14.06 5.15
CA LYS A 603 14.09 -14.75 6.44
C LYS A 603 14.62 -13.80 7.51
N VAL A 604 13.95 -13.76 8.65
CA VAL A 604 14.46 -13.09 9.86
C VAL A 604 14.95 -14.12 10.86
N GLY A 605 15.93 -13.73 11.68
CA GLY A 605 16.43 -14.55 12.79
C GLY A 605 16.59 -13.69 14.02
N ILE A 606 16.07 -14.14 15.17
CA ILE A 606 16.26 -13.49 16.48
C ILE A 606 16.85 -14.49 17.46
N LYS A 607 17.99 -14.14 18.08
CA LYS A 607 18.62 -14.93 19.14
C LYS A 607 17.91 -14.65 20.46
N TYR A 608 17.78 -15.70 21.28
CA TYR A 608 17.20 -15.61 22.62
C TYR A 608 18.13 -16.19 23.68
N ASN A 609 17.93 -15.84 24.95
CA ASN A 609 18.76 -16.29 26.04
C ASN A 609 18.37 -17.70 26.51
N ARG A 610 19.36 -18.53 26.91
CA ARG A 610 19.19 -19.88 27.45
C ARG A 610 18.46 -19.96 28.78
N ASP A 611 18.57 -18.91 29.56
CA ASP A 611 18.03 -18.88 30.94
C ASP A 611 16.51 -18.65 30.98
N LEU A 612 15.85 -18.56 29.83
CA LEU A 612 14.38 -18.53 29.72
C LEU A 612 13.87 -19.95 30.07
N VAL A 613 13.04 -20.01 31.09
CA VAL A 613 12.63 -21.23 31.79
C VAL A 613 11.89 -22.24 30.89
N GLU A 614 11.31 -21.81 29.78
CA GLU A 614 10.59 -22.67 28.85
C GLU A 614 10.84 -22.23 27.39
N HIS A 615 11.70 -23.02 26.70
CA HIS A 615 12.02 -22.77 25.27
C HIS A 615 10.93 -23.29 24.31
N SER A 616 9.84 -23.80 24.84
CA SER A 616 8.64 -24.13 24.09
C SER A 616 7.73 -22.93 24.00
N LYS A 617 6.86 -22.92 23.01
CA LYS A 617 5.83 -21.89 22.89
C LYS A 617 6.35 -20.48 22.56
N LEU A 618 7.54 -20.40 21.97
CA LEU A 618 8.12 -19.16 21.49
C LEU A 618 7.78 -18.93 20.02
N GLY A 619 7.45 -17.69 19.67
CA GLY A 619 7.23 -17.27 18.29
C GLY A 619 7.87 -15.92 17.98
N ILE A 620 8.13 -15.69 16.70
CA ILE A 620 8.40 -14.34 16.18
C ILE A 620 7.06 -13.72 15.82
N TYR A 621 6.86 -12.49 16.27
CA TYR A 621 5.68 -11.67 15.99
C TYR A 621 6.09 -10.39 15.30
N PHE A 622 5.30 -9.95 14.35
CA PHE A 622 5.45 -8.63 13.74
C PHE A 622 4.32 -7.71 14.19
N TYR A 623 4.60 -6.41 14.26
CA TYR A 623 3.60 -5.40 14.60
C TYR A 623 2.82 -4.97 13.36
N ASP A 624 1.56 -5.37 13.28
CA ASP A 624 0.67 -4.89 12.21
C ASP A 624 0.12 -3.50 12.53
N ILE A 625 0.54 -2.51 11.76
CA ILE A 625 0.15 -1.10 11.93
C ILE A 625 -1.36 -0.89 11.76
N LYS A 626 -2.05 -1.75 10.99
CA LYS A 626 -3.49 -1.62 10.73
C LYS A 626 -4.34 -2.10 11.89
N SER A 627 -4.07 -3.31 12.37
CA SER A 627 -4.75 -3.85 13.57
C SER A 627 -4.22 -3.22 14.86
N LYS A 628 -3.04 -2.60 14.82
CA LYS A 628 -2.30 -2.06 15.97
C LYS A 628 -2.00 -3.14 17.01
N ASP A 629 -1.65 -4.32 16.55
CA ASP A 629 -1.42 -5.49 17.38
C ASP A 629 -0.23 -6.32 16.88
N TRP A 630 0.28 -7.19 17.78
CA TRP A 630 1.31 -8.15 17.45
C TRP A 630 0.70 -9.39 16.79
N VAL A 631 1.18 -9.75 15.62
CA VAL A 631 0.69 -10.88 14.84
C VAL A 631 1.77 -11.95 14.73
N TYR A 632 1.42 -13.18 15.12
CA TYR A 632 2.30 -14.33 15.00
C TYR A 632 2.67 -14.61 13.55
N THR A 633 3.94 -14.94 13.31
CA THR A 633 4.39 -15.51 12.04
C THR A 633 4.92 -16.93 12.24
N PRO A 634 4.67 -17.86 11.31
CA PRO A 634 5.18 -19.24 11.41
C PRO A 634 6.68 -19.26 11.70
N THR A 635 7.05 -19.84 12.83
CA THR A 635 8.39 -19.74 13.42
C THR A 635 9.06 -21.10 13.57
N GLU A 636 10.31 -21.22 13.09
CA GLU A 636 11.18 -22.36 13.34
C GLU A 636 12.09 -22.07 14.54
N ASN A 637 12.20 -23.01 15.48
CA ASN A 637 13.06 -22.89 16.65
C ASN A 637 14.29 -23.82 16.54
N ASN A 638 15.46 -23.24 16.31
CA ASN A 638 16.72 -23.94 16.40
C ASN A 638 17.27 -23.85 17.84
N LYS A 639 16.87 -24.80 18.70
CA LYS A 639 17.24 -24.83 20.12
C LYS A 639 18.75 -24.92 20.35
N ASN A 640 19.51 -25.56 19.46
CA ASN A 640 20.97 -25.70 19.58
C ASN A 640 21.69 -24.36 19.39
N LYS A 641 21.22 -23.53 18.44
CA LYS A 641 21.77 -22.21 18.15
C LYS A 641 21.07 -21.09 18.92
N GLN A 642 19.98 -21.40 19.62
CA GLN A 642 19.13 -20.45 20.33
C GLN A 642 18.66 -19.30 19.43
N ILE A 643 18.19 -19.65 18.26
CA ILE A 643 17.67 -18.71 17.28
C ILE A 643 16.28 -19.15 16.82
N LEU A 644 15.35 -18.21 16.87
CA LEU A 644 14.09 -18.33 16.17
C LEU A 644 14.24 -17.74 14.77
N THR A 645 13.62 -18.38 13.78
CA THR A 645 13.59 -17.86 12.41
C THR A 645 12.19 -17.91 11.83
N ALA A 646 11.85 -16.90 11.01
CA ALA A 646 10.57 -16.79 10.34
C ALA A 646 10.73 -16.16 8.96
N GLU A 647 9.74 -16.33 8.09
CA GLU A 647 9.66 -15.66 6.80
C GLU A 647 8.67 -14.49 6.87
N LEU A 648 9.09 -13.32 6.41
CA LEU A 648 8.29 -12.10 6.32
C LEU A 648 8.27 -11.57 4.87
N ASP A 649 7.23 -10.82 4.53
CA ASP A 649 7.04 -10.13 3.25
C ASP A 649 6.87 -8.60 3.39
N GLN A 650 7.09 -8.09 4.61
CA GLN A 650 7.08 -6.68 4.97
C GLN A 650 8.17 -6.38 6.01
N MET A 651 8.68 -5.15 6.00
CA MET A 651 9.75 -4.69 6.90
C MET A 651 9.14 -4.07 8.18
N ASP A 652 8.34 -4.86 8.90
CA ASP A 652 7.68 -4.41 10.13
C ASP A 652 8.58 -4.53 11.36
N ALA A 653 8.14 -3.96 12.50
CA ALA A 653 8.78 -4.21 13.78
C ALA A 653 8.53 -5.66 14.22
N ILE A 654 9.55 -6.31 14.76
CA ILE A 654 9.50 -7.72 15.17
C ILE A 654 10.06 -7.93 16.58
N THR A 655 9.56 -8.95 17.24
CA THR A 655 10.01 -9.37 18.57
C THR A 655 9.72 -10.84 18.80
N ILE A 656 10.29 -11.42 19.86
CA ILE A 656 9.93 -12.75 20.38
C ILE A 656 8.86 -12.57 21.45
N ILE A 657 7.74 -13.30 21.31
CA ILE A 657 6.71 -13.40 22.34
C ILE A 657 6.54 -14.88 22.70
N GLN A 658 6.30 -15.17 23.98
CA GLN A 658 5.92 -16.46 24.49
C GLN A 658 4.42 -16.52 24.69
N ASP A 659 3.78 -17.58 24.21
CA ASP A 659 2.37 -17.85 24.38
C ASP A 659 2.19 -19.15 25.15
N LEU A 660 1.76 -19.06 26.41
CA LEU A 660 1.49 -20.20 27.29
C LEU A 660 0.00 -20.49 27.43
N ASP A 661 -0.84 -19.64 26.86
CA ASP A 661 -2.29 -19.76 26.96
C ASP A 661 -2.85 -20.72 25.90
N SER A 662 -3.75 -21.59 26.32
CA SER A 662 -4.46 -22.46 25.37
C SER A 662 -5.66 -21.70 24.74
N PRO A 663 -6.04 -22.04 23.49
CA PRO A 663 -7.22 -21.47 22.86
C PRO A 663 -8.47 -21.58 23.74
N LYS A 664 -9.26 -20.52 23.84
CA LYS A 664 -10.49 -20.47 24.64
C LYS A 664 -11.69 -20.85 23.79
N ILE A 665 -12.53 -21.77 24.28
CA ILE A 665 -13.83 -22.09 23.68
C ILE A 665 -14.84 -21.12 24.31
N ILE A 666 -15.30 -20.13 23.51
CA ILE A 666 -16.14 -19.03 24.00
C ILE A 666 -17.61 -19.41 24.03
N ASN A 667 -18.07 -20.06 22.96
CA ASN A 667 -19.47 -20.43 22.81
C ASN A 667 -19.60 -21.65 21.90
N THR A 668 -20.62 -22.48 22.21
CA THR A 668 -20.94 -23.68 21.44
C THR A 668 -22.43 -23.76 21.15
N PHE A 669 -22.77 -24.22 19.95
CA PHE A 669 -24.13 -24.61 19.60
C PHE A 669 -24.08 -25.97 18.88
N PRO A 670 -24.78 -27.00 19.37
CA PRO A 670 -25.53 -27.07 20.64
C PRO A 670 -24.65 -26.82 21.86
N GLY A 671 -25.20 -26.17 22.90
CA GLY A 671 -24.51 -25.93 24.18
C GLY A 671 -24.53 -27.16 25.10
N ASN A 672 -23.59 -27.22 26.04
CA ASN A 672 -23.50 -28.31 27.00
C ASN A 672 -24.77 -28.35 27.90
N SER A 673 -25.31 -29.55 28.13
CA SER A 673 -26.58 -29.83 28.84
C SER A 673 -27.84 -29.21 28.18
N GLY A 674 -27.73 -28.68 26.94
CA GLY A 674 -28.83 -28.07 26.20
C GLY A 674 -29.86 -29.10 25.78
N ARG A 675 -31.12 -28.65 25.70
CA ARG A 675 -32.24 -29.43 25.20
C ARG A 675 -32.84 -28.70 24.01
N TYR A 676 -32.95 -29.35 22.85
CA TYR A 676 -33.34 -28.74 21.58
C TYR A 676 -34.41 -29.58 20.88
N HIS A 677 -35.34 -28.89 20.21
CA HIS A 677 -36.22 -29.56 19.29
C HIS A 677 -35.45 -30.03 18.05
N ILE A 678 -35.82 -31.19 17.52
CA ILE A 678 -35.08 -31.84 16.40
C ILE A 678 -34.89 -30.93 15.17
N LYS A 679 -35.82 -30.03 14.92
CA LYS A 679 -35.77 -29.07 13.79
C LYS A 679 -34.76 -27.94 14.03
N ASP A 680 -34.41 -27.66 15.27
CA ASP A 680 -33.56 -26.52 15.64
C ASP A 680 -32.06 -26.85 15.55
N VAL A 681 -31.71 -28.15 15.64
CA VAL A 681 -30.32 -28.61 15.54
C VAL A 681 -29.99 -29.00 14.11
N ASN A 682 -29.68 -28.02 13.27
CA ASN A 682 -29.30 -28.24 11.87
C ASN A 682 -27.80 -27.99 11.61
N LYS A 683 -27.08 -27.53 12.61
CA LYS A 683 -25.62 -27.22 12.53
C LYS A 683 -24.93 -27.36 13.89
N ILE A 684 -23.62 -27.55 13.87
CA ILE A 684 -22.73 -27.35 15.00
C ILE A 684 -21.96 -26.06 14.76
N LYS A 685 -21.81 -25.22 15.79
CA LYS A 685 -21.02 -24.00 15.75
C LYS A 685 -20.19 -23.91 17.02
N ILE A 686 -18.88 -23.62 16.90
CA ILE A 686 -17.97 -23.43 18.02
C ILE A 686 -17.19 -22.15 17.76
N GLN A 687 -17.32 -21.20 18.68
CA GLN A 687 -16.59 -19.93 18.63
C GLN A 687 -15.37 -20.03 19.54
N LEU A 688 -14.23 -19.65 18.99
CA LEU A 688 -12.92 -19.74 19.64
C LEU A 688 -12.37 -18.34 19.87
N ASP A 689 -11.43 -18.24 20.78
CA ASP A 689 -10.56 -17.08 20.93
C ASP A 689 -9.15 -17.52 21.30
N ASP A 690 -8.18 -16.88 20.69
CA ASP A 690 -6.77 -16.99 20.98
C ASP A 690 -6.14 -15.65 20.58
N PRO A 691 -5.82 -14.78 21.55
CA PRO A 691 -5.37 -13.44 21.26
C PRO A 691 -3.88 -13.34 20.94
N ILE A 692 -3.05 -14.33 21.32
CA ILE A 692 -1.59 -14.23 21.19
C ILE A 692 -1.11 -14.90 19.90
N SER A 693 -1.04 -16.24 19.84
CA SER A 693 -0.53 -16.93 18.65
C SER A 693 -1.59 -17.17 17.58
N GLY A 694 -2.84 -17.24 17.99
CA GLY A 694 -3.97 -17.52 17.11
C GLY A 694 -4.05 -18.98 16.66
N ILE A 695 -5.10 -19.31 15.92
CA ILE A 695 -5.38 -20.68 15.45
C ILE A 695 -5.05 -20.75 13.95
N GLU A 696 -4.27 -21.77 13.54
CA GLU A 696 -3.98 -21.98 12.13
C GLU A 696 -5.20 -22.44 11.35
N SER A 697 -5.37 -21.93 10.13
CA SER A 697 -6.49 -22.27 9.25
C SER A 697 -6.21 -23.56 8.47
N GLU A 698 -6.01 -24.66 9.19
CA GLU A 698 -5.77 -25.98 8.62
C GLU A 698 -6.45 -27.08 9.43
N GLU A 699 -6.64 -28.25 8.82
CA GLU A 699 -7.36 -29.38 9.44
C GLU A 699 -6.64 -30.01 10.62
N ALA A 700 -5.32 -29.85 10.72
CA ALA A 700 -4.54 -30.36 11.83
C ALA A 700 -4.80 -29.59 13.13
N SER A 701 -5.27 -28.35 13.04
CA SER A 701 -5.48 -27.47 14.19
C SER A 701 -6.72 -27.80 15.01
N PHE A 702 -7.67 -28.60 14.49
CA PHE A 702 -8.87 -28.95 15.24
C PHE A 702 -9.43 -30.32 14.87
N VAL A 703 -10.07 -30.96 15.85
CA VAL A 703 -10.81 -32.20 15.65
C VAL A 703 -12.23 -32.02 16.17
N LEU A 704 -13.21 -32.34 15.33
CA LEU A 704 -14.62 -32.34 15.68
C LEU A 704 -15.23 -33.72 15.45
N LYS A 705 -15.89 -34.29 16.48
CA LYS A 705 -16.64 -35.53 16.35
C LYS A 705 -18.05 -35.34 16.90
N LEU A 706 -19.02 -35.97 16.25
CA LEU A 706 -20.39 -36.10 16.74
C LEU A 706 -20.71 -37.57 16.91
N ASN A 707 -21.05 -37.99 18.13
CA ASN A 707 -21.32 -39.42 18.46
C ASN A 707 -20.18 -40.30 17.93
N ASP A 708 -18.91 -39.95 18.26
CA ASP A 708 -17.67 -40.58 17.84
C ASP A 708 -17.34 -40.56 16.33
N LYS A 709 -18.26 -40.07 15.49
CA LYS A 709 -18.02 -39.92 14.05
C LYS A 709 -17.25 -38.60 13.78
N LYS A 710 -16.07 -38.71 13.16
CA LYS A 710 -15.27 -37.53 12.76
C LYS A 710 -16.01 -36.73 11.67
N LEU A 711 -16.07 -35.42 11.86
CA LEU A 711 -16.64 -34.44 10.93
C LEU A 711 -15.52 -33.59 10.31
N PHE A 712 -15.81 -32.97 9.16
CA PHE A 712 -14.91 -32.07 8.45
C PHE A 712 -15.54 -30.67 8.40
N PRO A 713 -15.45 -29.88 9.50
CA PRO A 713 -16.11 -28.59 9.60
C PRO A 713 -15.38 -27.52 8.78
N ALA A 714 -16.13 -26.45 8.44
CA ALA A 714 -15.55 -25.20 7.98
C ALA A 714 -14.95 -24.44 9.17
N TYR A 715 -13.82 -23.76 8.96
CA TYR A 715 -13.27 -22.76 9.87
C TYR A 715 -13.27 -21.39 9.22
N HIS A 716 -13.72 -20.38 9.94
CA HIS A 716 -13.73 -18.99 9.49
C HIS A 716 -12.63 -18.23 10.26
N PRO A 717 -11.48 -17.93 9.65
CA PRO A 717 -10.32 -17.39 10.39
C PRO A 717 -10.60 -16.02 11.04
N LEU A 718 -11.27 -15.09 10.35
CA LEU A 718 -11.55 -13.76 10.88
C LEU A 718 -12.60 -13.75 12.00
N LYS A 719 -13.56 -14.70 11.99
CA LYS A 719 -14.58 -14.84 13.06
C LYS A 719 -14.16 -15.84 14.11
N LYS A 720 -13.02 -16.50 13.92
CA LYS A 720 -12.51 -17.57 14.80
C LYS A 720 -13.59 -18.61 15.10
N THR A 721 -14.34 -19.03 14.07
CA THR A 721 -15.53 -19.86 14.24
C THR A 721 -15.45 -21.13 13.39
N ILE A 722 -15.60 -22.26 14.06
CA ILE A 722 -15.80 -23.56 13.41
C ILE A 722 -17.28 -23.79 13.21
N SER A 723 -17.69 -24.30 12.04
CA SER A 723 -19.09 -24.61 11.73
C SER A 723 -19.22 -25.86 10.89
N TYR A 724 -20.22 -26.68 11.21
CA TYR A 724 -20.59 -27.87 10.42
C TYR A 724 -22.12 -27.94 10.27
N LYS A 725 -22.63 -27.89 9.05
CA LYS A 725 -24.01 -28.08 8.74
C LYS A 725 -24.29 -29.60 8.72
N LEU A 726 -25.28 -30.07 9.49
CA LEU A 726 -25.63 -31.47 9.56
C LEU A 726 -26.21 -31.96 8.24
N ASP A 727 -25.78 -33.16 7.81
CA ASP A 727 -26.28 -33.79 6.56
C ASP A 727 -27.68 -34.34 6.71
N GLN A 728 -28.04 -34.72 7.93
CA GLN A 728 -29.34 -35.31 8.28
C GLN A 728 -29.77 -34.79 9.66
N GLN A 729 -31.10 -34.83 9.91
CA GLN A 729 -31.63 -34.58 11.25
C GLN A 729 -31.11 -35.63 12.24
N LEU A 730 -30.78 -35.17 13.43
CA LEU A 730 -30.38 -36.07 14.51
C LEU A 730 -31.60 -36.87 15.01
N SER A 731 -31.39 -38.08 15.49
CA SER A 731 -32.45 -38.83 16.18
C SER A 731 -32.75 -38.19 17.52
N GLY A 732 -33.96 -38.47 18.05
CA GLY A 732 -34.27 -38.13 19.44
C GLY A 732 -33.30 -38.86 20.41
N GLY A 733 -32.90 -38.22 21.47
CA GLY A 733 -32.00 -38.79 22.47
C GLY A 733 -30.80 -37.91 22.80
N GLN A 734 -29.87 -38.47 23.56
CA GLN A 734 -28.64 -37.81 23.97
C GLN A 734 -27.59 -37.90 22.87
N HIS A 735 -26.89 -36.79 22.62
CA HIS A 735 -25.78 -36.68 21.69
C HIS A 735 -24.53 -36.12 22.37
N LYS A 736 -23.39 -36.45 21.79
CA LYS A 736 -22.07 -36.05 22.30
C LYS A 736 -21.27 -35.39 21.19
N ILE A 737 -20.68 -34.21 21.47
CA ILE A 737 -19.68 -33.58 20.62
C ILE A 737 -18.35 -33.66 21.37
N ASP A 738 -17.31 -34.28 20.75
CA ASP A 738 -15.92 -34.17 21.19
C ASP A 738 -15.21 -33.16 20.31
N PHE A 739 -14.56 -32.21 20.93
CA PHE A 739 -13.84 -31.13 20.23
C PHE A 739 -12.45 -30.92 20.83
N SER A 740 -11.44 -30.76 19.98
CA SER A 740 -10.14 -30.25 20.39
C SER A 740 -9.61 -29.24 19.38
N VAL A 741 -8.84 -28.27 19.87
CA VAL A 741 -8.20 -27.21 19.08
C VAL A 741 -6.79 -26.94 19.60
N VAL A 742 -5.87 -26.66 18.67
CA VAL A 742 -4.46 -26.35 18.95
C VAL A 742 -4.14 -25.00 18.33
N ASP A 743 -3.45 -24.13 19.08
CA ASP A 743 -2.94 -22.86 18.58
C ASP A 743 -1.67 -23.04 17.72
N ARG A 744 -1.14 -21.94 17.20
CA ARG A 744 0.04 -21.95 16.32
C ARG A 744 1.36 -22.28 17.01
N VAL A 745 1.43 -22.20 18.33
CA VAL A 745 2.62 -22.62 19.12
C VAL A 745 2.42 -23.96 19.82
N GLY A 746 1.25 -24.60 19.65
CA GLY A 746 0.95 -25.96 20.08
C GLY A 746 0.36 -26.06 21.49
N ASN A 747 -0.30 -25.01 22.03
CA ASN A 747 -1.13 -25.17 23.22
C ASN A 747 -2.48 -25.77 22.80
N GLU A 748 -3.02 -26.71 23.58
CA GLU A 748 -4.21 -27.48 23.22
C GLU A 748 -5.35 -27.25 24.21
N SER A 749 -6.56 -27.07 23.68
CA SER A 749 -7.81 -27.14 24.44
C SER A 749 -8.68 -28.26 23.96
N LYS A 750 -9.37 -28.94 24.92
CA LYS A 750 -10.34 -30.01 24.67
C LYS A 750 -11.63 -29.76 25.42
N ASP A 751 -12.77 -30.08 24.77
CA ASP A 751 -14.07 -30.01 25.43
C ASP A 751 -14.97 -31.15 24.95
N VAL A 752 -15.90 -31.57 25.83
CA VAL A 752 -16.91 -32.59 25.55
C VAL A 752 -18.28 -32.02 25.89
N ILE A 753 -19.13 -31.90 24.88
CA ILE A 753 -20.44 -31.27 24.98
C ILE A 753 -21.51 -32.35 24.86
N TYR A 754 -22.37 -32.47 25.88
CA TYR A 754 -23.53 -33.33 25.86
C TYR A 754 -24.80 -32.48 25.68
N PHE A 755 -25.71 -32.94 24.83
CA PHE A 755 -27.02 -32.29 24.61
C PHE A 755 -28.11 -33.31 24.27
N VAL A 756 -29.36 -32.92 24.42
CA VAL A 756 -30.51 -33.77 24.15
C VAL A 756 -31.33 -33.18 23.04
N VAL A 757 -31.75 -34.05 22.07
CA VAL A 757 -32.69 -33.72 20.98
C VAL A 757 -34.01 -34.40 21.27
N TYR A 758 -35.15 -33.68 21.15
CA TYR A 758 -36.49 -34.21 21.37
C TYR A 758 -37.46 -33.81 20.23
#